data_aedb3e85cbacd8894b899790acd205b5
#
_entry.id   aedb3e85cbacd8894b899790acd205b5
#
_cell.length_a   1.000
_cell.length_b   1.000
_cell.length_c   1.000
_cell.angle_alpha   90.00
_cell.angle_beta   90.00
_cell.angle_gamma   90.00
#
_symmetry.space_group_name_H-M   'P 1'
#
loop_
_entity.id
_entity.type
_entity.pdbx_description
1 polymer ?
#
loop_
_entity_poly.entity_id
_entity_poly.type
_entity_poly.pdbx_seq_one_letter_code
_entity_poly.pdbx_strand_id
1 'polypeptide(L)'
;MKRRRFLHGGAAAVASSALPPFAPQGVPAADQNPPSWTLSAASARYVVRLRGAALTVDCFHPGDAVDRADGAPSPPDDAALVAVGPARRPVAWRVAASRQADASNLRLVLSADDPPLIADVVFAIDGATGLLVRDTSLRHHGIGAAVDIVATLAVWCAIHEPIDSMLYLAGAWAHETQLQHGPSDGALRLESRTGKTGFEFQPYLALRTPRSTYLCEIFWSGNWILQATPQPQGAVLRGGLNDWRFRHRLDAGRRLALPSVLFGRLEGDLNAATQRLHDFRRARRPDPDRPIPVQFNSWYPHAGEPTAESMLALVPVARRLGCEAFVVDAGWYRTDEGESAADWASRTGDWRTSHVRFPNGLREVSRACRDHALRFGLWFEPEVIGPLSAIRRAHPEWMHHLDGKAPAPDQRAVLNLGIPAAWQHAFDRVTRILSAVGVDWMKWDFNADLGAGGWAPGLPAALTDQDPLVAHYQGLYRLQDAIRRWFPELILEMCASGGGRLDGEILAHAHVNWISDQPGALRKLAIHFGTQLAHPAVVCNDWLVDWPPGDTAATAADADGIDERGDLAFRLHVAMLGSFGISARADRWAAADFATVAAHVALYRDTVRPIVHHGDQYLLTATPPADGNGDWAAIWYVAKDARRGVLFAFRLASPETARVFALPGLLSAARYRAAAVAGPVTVLPGSALAAGLPVTIERPFQSALWVVETD
;
A
#
# COMPACT_ATOMS: atom_id res chain seq x y z
N MET A 1 -15.39 -8.48 35.29
CA MET A 1 -14.77 -9.67 34.67
C MET A 1 -15.86 -10.63 34.19
N LYS A 2 -16.26 -10.52 32.93
CA LYS A 2 -17.14 -11.50 32.28
C LYS A 2 -16.45 -11.94 31.00
N ARG A 3 -15.93 -13.17 30.99
CA ARG A 3 -15.42 -13.85 29.80
C ARG A 3 -16.61 -14.10 28.85
N ARG A 4 -16.73 -13.33 27.78
CA ARG A 4 -17.56 -13.68 26.62
C ARG A 4 -16.67 -14.42 25.62
N ARG A 5 -17.06 -15.65 25.33
CA ARG A 5 -16.54 -16.45 24.22
C ARG A 5 -16.85 -15.71 22.92
N PHE A 6 -15.82 -15.35 22.16
CA PHE A 6 -15.95 -14.93 20.77
C PHE A 6 -15.31 -16.01 19.90
N LEU A 7 -16.13 -16.78 19.28
CA LEU A 7 -15.80 -17.68 18.19
C LEU A 7 -16.48 -17.14 16.93
N HIS A 8 -15.69 -17.04 15.84
CA HIS A 8 -16.05 -16.89 14.43
C HIS A 8 -16.61 -15.52 13.99
N GLY A 9 -15.87 -14.88 13.11
CA GLY A 9 -16.35 -13.77 12.29
C GLY A 9 -15.27 -13.09 11.46
N GLY A 10 -15.18 -13.46 10.19
CA GLY A 10 -14.96 -12.57 9.09
C GLY A 10 -13.54 -12.08 8.83
N ALA A 11 -12.97 -12.54 7.71
CA ALA A 11 -12.16 -11.67 6.87
C ALA A 11 -12.89 -10.33 6.71
N ALA A 12 -12.16 -9.23 6.73
CA ALA A 12 -12.70 -7.95 6.27
C ALA A 12 -12.96 -8.09 4.76
N ALA A 13 -14.10 -8.69 4.43
CA ALA A 13 -14.68 -8.49 3.13
C ALA A 13 -14.88 -6.97 3.00
N VAL A 14 -14.43 -6.37 1.91
CA VAL A 14 -15.03 -5.17 1.36
C VAL A 14 -16.48 -5.19 1.81
N ALA A 15 -16.96 -4.15 2.47
CA ALA A 15 -18.34 -4.11 2.98
C ALA A 15 -19.29 -4.27 1.78
N SER A 16 -19.44 -5.50 1.33
CA SER A 16 -20.54 -5.90 0.49
C SER A 16 -21.71 -5.83 1.44
N SER A 17 -22.59 -4.87 1.24
CA SER A 17 -23.92 -4.86 1.83
C SER A 17 -24.41 -6.30 1.79
N ALA A 18 -24.60 -6.90 2.97
CA ALA A 18 -24.97 -8.31 3.10
C ALA A 18 -26.23 -8.58 2.27
N LEU A 19 -26.05 -9.16 1.11
CA LEU A 19 -27.14 -9.62 0.28
C LEU A 19 -27.81 -10.79 1.02
N PRO A 20 -29.14 -10.82 1.12
CA PRO A 20 -29.87 -11.87 1.85
C PRO A 20 -29.60 -13.27 1.25
N PRO A 21 -29.86 -14.34 2.01
CA PRO A 21 -29.59 -15.70 1.58
C PRO A 21 -30.34 -16.07 0.29
N PHE A 22 -29.69 -16.89 -0.49
CA PHE A 22 -29.99 -17.27 -1.86
C PHE A 22 -31.24 -18.14 -1.98
N ALA A 23 -32.21 -17.74 -2.81
CA ALA A 23 -33.16 -18.64 -3.42
C ALA A 23 -32.66 -18.99 -4.85
N PRO A 24 -32.52 -20.28 -5.22
CA PRO A 24 -32.02 -20.65 -6.53
C PRO A 24 -33.02 -20.25 -7.63
N GLN A 25 -32.57 -19.42 -8.57
CA GLN A 25 -33.26 -19.28 -9.86
C GLN A 25 -32.76 -20.38 -10.79
N GLY A 26 -33.68 -21.02 -11.52
CA GLY A 26 -33.41 -22.18 -12.36
C GLY A 26 -32.29 -21.95 -13.38
N VAL A 27 -31.50 -22.99 -13.61
CA VAL A 27 -30.46 -23.07 -14.62
C VAL A 27 -31.13 -22.95 -16.01
N PRO A 28 -30.71 -21.99 -16.88
CA PRO A 28 -31.13 -22.01 -18.27
C PRO A 28 -30.66 -23.32 -18.96
N ALA A 29 -31.50 -23.86 -19.84
CA ALA A 29 -31.16 -25.00 -20.68
C ALA A 29 -29.89 -24.70 -21.49
N ALA A 30 -29.11 -25.73 -21.83
CA ALA A 30 -27.85 -25.64 -22.55
C ALA A 30 -28.01 -24.90 -23.90
N ASP A 31 -27.76 -23.61 -23.88
CA ASP A 31 -27.62 -22.77 -25.04
C ASP A 31 -26.18 -22.96 -25.63
N GLN A 32 -26.03 -22.91 -26.95
CA GLN A 32 -24.75 -23.12 -27.63
C GLN A 32 -23.71 -22.02 -27.33
N ASN A 33 -24.12 -20.90 -26.70
CA ASN A 33 -23.25 -19.81 -26.28
C ASN A 33 -22.85 -19.92 -24.81
N PRO A 34 -21.59 -19.61 -24.45
CA PRO A 34 -21.14 -19.61 -23.07
C PRO A 34 -21.97 -18.63 -22.23
N PRO A 35 -22.34 -19.00 -20.98
CA PRO A 35 -23.04 -18.08 -20.09
C PRO A 35 -22.31 -16.74 -19.96
N SER A 36 -23.06 -15.64 -20.13
CA SER A 36 -22.50 -14.29 -20.10
C SER A 36 -23.37 -13.31 -19.31
N TRP A 37 -22.72 -12.33 -18.69
CA TRP A 37 -23.34 -11.26 -17.91
C TRP A 37 -22.68 -9.93 -18.25
N THR A 38 -23.47 -8.87 -18.30
CA THR A 38 -22.97 -7.52 -18.61
C THR A 38 -23.07 -6.62 -17.40
N LEU A 39 -21.95 -6.00 -17.03
CA LEU A 39 -21.86 -4.93 -16.05
C LEU A 39 -21.53 -3.62 -16.76
N SER A 40 -22.04 -2.50 -16.25
CA SER A 40 -21.88 -1.20 -16.90
C SER A 40 -21.51 -0.11 -15.90
N ALA A 41 -20.46 0.64 -16.23
CA ALA A 41 -20.08 1.91 -15.63
C ALA A 41 -20.24 3.04 -16.66
N ALA A 42 -20.15 4.30 -16.23
CA ALA A 42 -20.21 5.44 -17.14
C ALA A 42 -19.12 5.39 -18.24
N SER A 43 -17.94 4.88 -17.90
CA SER A 43 -16.74 4.85 -18.77
C SER A 43 -16.45 3.48 -19.39
N ALA A 44 -17.17 2.42 -18.99
CA ALA A 44 -16.86 1.05 -19.42
C ALA A 44 -18.08 0.14 -19.40
N ARG A 45 -18.05 -0.86 -20.27
CA ARG A 45 -18.92 -2.03 -20.22
C ARG A 45 -18.07 -3.28 -20.11
N TYR A 46 -18.39 -4.14 -19.12
CA TYR A 46 -17.70 -5.38 -18.87
C TYR A 46 -18.62 -6.56 -19.17
N VAL A 47 -18.14 -7.48 -20.00
CA VAL A 47 -18.87 -8.71 -20.31
C VAL A 47 -18.14 -9.88 -19.67
N VAL A 48 -18.74 -10.46 -18.65
CA VAL A 48 -18.23 -11.64 -17.92
C VAL A 48 -18.71 -12.89 -18.64
N ARG A 49 -17.83 -13.84 -18.94
CA ARG A 49 -18.15 -15.11 -19.58
C ARG A 49 -17.48 -16.29 -18.89
N LEU A 50 -18.22 -17.39 -18.77
CA LEU A 50 -17.65 -18.66 -18.35
C LEU A 50 -17.37 -19.52 -19.58
N ARG A 51 -16.10 -19.81 -19.85
CA ARG A 51 -15.64 -20.63 -20.99
C ARG A 51 -14.87 -21.85 -20.46
N GLY A 52 -15.57 -22.97 -20.22
CA GLY A 52 -14.96 -24.18 -19.68
C GLY A 52 -14.32 -23.96 -18.30
N ALA A 53 -13.00 -23.97 -18.24
CA ALA A 53 -12.24 -23.73 -17.00
C ALA A 53 -11.96 -22.26 -16.71
N ALA A 54 -12.18 -21.37 -17.67
CA ALA A 54 -11.82 -19.95 -17.59
C ALA A 54 -13.04 -19.07 -17.31
N LEU A 55 -12.91 -18.14 -16.35
CA LEU A 55 -13.84 -17.04 -16.13
C LEU A 55 -13.19 -15.74 -16.63
N THR A 56 -13.69 -15.24 -17.76
CA THR A 56 -13.10 -14.13 -18.51
C THR A 56 -13.93 -12.86 -18.38
N VAL A 57 -13.29 -11.71 -18.53
CA VAL A 57 -13.91 -10.40 -18.63
C VAL A 57 -13.47 -9.77 -19.95
N ASP A 58 -14.41 -9.31 -20.74
CA ASP A 58 -14.14 -8.48 -21.91
C ASP A 58 -14.52 -7.04 -21.57
N CYS A 59 -13.61 -6.09 -21.79
CA CYS A 59 -13.83 -4.69 -21.50
C CYS A 59 -13.96 -3.86 -22.77
N PHE A 60 -15.08 -3.13 -22.88
CA PHE A 60 -15.45 -2.32 -24.03
C PHE A 60 -15.71 -0.86 -23.64
N HIS A 61 -15.65 0.02 -24.62
CA HIS A 61 -16.23 1.35 -24.53
C HIS A 61 -17.77 1.25 -24.39
N PRO A 62 -18.45 2.12 -23.63
CA PRO A 62 -19.90 2.03 -23.41
C PRO A 62 -20.77 1.98 -24.69
N GLY A 63 -20.32 2.64 -25.76
CA GLY A 63 -21.04 2.72 -27.07
C GLY A 63 -20.73 1.58 -28.05
N ASP A 64 -19.77 0.69 -27.73
CA ASP A 64 -19.40 -0.37 -28.66
C ASP A 64 -20.45 -1.49 -28.72
N ALA A 65 -20.67 -2.08 -29.94
CA ALA A 65 -21.51 -3.25 -30.07
C ALA A 65 -20.85 -4.48 -29.39
N VAL A 66 -21.63 -5.23 -28.62
CA VAL A 66 -21.14 -6.41 -27.86
C VAL A 66 -20.78 -7.57 -28.81
N ASP A 67 -21.31 -7.56 -30.03
CA ASP A 67 -21.10 -8.60 -31.05
C ASP A 67 -19.62 -8.73 -31.52
N ARG A 68 -18.78 -7.73 -31.23
CA ARG A 68 -17.32 -7.83 -31.46
C ARG A 68 -16.62 -8.88 -30.58
N ALA A 69 -17.28 -9.42 -29.57
CA ALA A 69 -16.73 -10.41 -28.66
C ALA A 69 -16.56 -11.82 -29.29
N ASP A 70 -17.15 -12.09 -30.44
CA ASP A 70 -16.94 -13.35 -31.18
C ASP A 70 -15.51 -13.48 -31.73
N GLY A 71 -14.75 -12.37 -31.77
CA GLY A 71 -13.32 -12.35 -32.14
C GLY A 71 -12.37 -12.28 -30.94
N ALA A 72 -12.85 -12.34 -29.70
CA ALA A 72 -11.95 -12.38 -28.53
C ALA A 72 -11.14 -13.70 -28.57
N PRO A 73 -9.82 -13.65 -28.31
CA PRO A 73 -8.99 -14.85 -28.31
C PRO A 73 -9.58 -15.87 -27.34
N SER A 74 -9.70 -17.13 -27.77
CA SER A 74 -10.04 -18.22 -26.85
C SER A 74 -9.02 -18.22 -25.73
N PRO A 75 -9.47 -18.26 -24.44
CA PRO A 75 -8.52 -18.32 -23.36
C PRO A 75 -7.64 -19.56 -23.52
N PRO A 76 -6.32 -19.42 -23.43
CA PRO A 76 -5.42 -20.57 -23.47
C PRO A 76 -5.68 -21.51 -22.28
N ASP A 77 -5.21 -22.74 -22.35
CA ASP A 77 -5.40 -23.74 -21.27
C ASP A 77 -4.90 -23.27 -19.90
N ASP A 78 -3.91 -22.38 -19.87
CA ASP A 78 -3.36 -21.78 -18.65
C ASP A 78 -4.20 -20.59 -18.12
N ALA A 79 -5.32 -20.25 -18.75
CA ALA A 79 -6.29 -19.25 -18.29
C ALA A 79 -7.34 -19.81 -17.30
N ALA A 80 -7.18 -21.06 -16.87
CA ALA A 80 -8.08 -21.68 -15.91
C ALA A 80 -8.14 -20.87 -14.58
N LEU A 81 -9.37 -20.66 -14.07
CA LEU A 81 -9.59 -20.03 -12.77
C LEU A 81 -8.82 -20.76 -11.65
N VAL A 82 -8.76 -22.11 -11.74
CA VAL A 82 -8.03 -22.97 -10.80
C VAL A 82 -7.43 -24.13 -11.57
N ALA A 83 -6.18 -24.46 -11.23
CA ALA A 83 -5.53 -25.71 -11.64
C ALA A 83 -5.12 -26.53 -10.41
N VAL A 84 -5.28 -27.85 -10.53
CA VAL A 84 -5.09 -28.79 -9.42
C VAL A 84 -4.13 -29.91 -9.74
N GLY A 85 -3.43 -30.39 -8.72
CA GLY A 85 -2.50 -31.52 -8.78
C GLY A 85 -1.21 -31.22 -9.55
N PRO A 86 -0.23 -32.15 -9.51
CA PRO A 86 1.10 -31.94 -10.13
C PRO A 86 1.05 -31.73 -11.64
N ALA A 87 0.06 -32.32 -12.33
CA ALA A 87 -0.14 -32.14 -13.76
C ALA A 87 -0.82 -30.80 -14.12
N ARG A 88 -1.12 -29.94 -13.14
CA ARG A 88 -1.80 -28.63 -13.32
C ARG A 88 -3.12 -28.76 -14.10
N ARG A 89 -3.92 -29.78 -13.77
CA ARG A 89 -5.19 -30.05 -14.45
C ARG A 89 -6.16 -28.88 -14.24
N PRO A 90 -6.67 -28.24 -15.30
CA PRO A 90 -7.68 -27.20 -15.20
C PRO A 90 -8.99 -27.75 -14.59
N VAL A 91 -9.61 -26.97 -13.71
CA VAL A 91 -10.94 -27.30 -13.15
C VAL A 91 -12.02 -26.78 -14.08
N ALA A 92 -12.84 -27.68 -14.62
CA ALA A 92 -14.01 -27.30 -15.43
C ALA A 92 -15.16 -26.87 -14.54
N TRP A 93 -15.73 -25.71 -14.85
CA TRP A 93 -16.78 -25.08 -14.05
C TRP A 93 -18.13 -25.12 -14.76
N ARG A 94 -19.20 -25.23 -13.97
CA ARG A 94 -20.58 -24.95 -14.40
C ARG A 94 -21.18 -23.87 -13.49
N VAL A 95 -22.09 -23.10 -14.01
CA VAL A 95 -22.84 -22.11 -13.22
C VAL A 95 -23.85 -22.85 -12.34
N ALA A 96 -23.64 -22.85 -11.03
CA ALA A 96 -24.58 -23.37 -10.07
C ALA A 96 -25.67 -22.34 -9.72
N ALA A 97 -25.28 -21.05 -9.67
CA ALA A 97 -26.20 -19.95 -9.49
C ALA A 97 -25.59 -18.65 -9.98
N SER A 98 -26.43 -17.72 -10.41
CA SER A 98 -26.03 -16.34 -10.72
C SER A 98 -27.07 -15.37 -10.17
N ARG A 99 -26.61 -14.22 -9.69
CA ARG A 99 -27.46 -13.11 -9.27
C ARG A 99 -26.82 -11.81 -9.72
N GLN A 100 -27.52 -11.13 -10.61
CA GLN A 100 -27.20 -9.76 -11.00
C GLN A 100 -28.22 -8.84 -10.30
N ALA A 101 -27.76 -8.07 -9.30
CA ALA A 101 -28.65 -7.21 -8.51
C ALA A 101 -29.04 -5.95 -9.31
N ASP A 102 -28.07 -5.44 -10.08
CA ASP A 102 -28.20 -4.25 -10.94
C ASP A 102 -27.10 -4.27 -12.00
N ALA A 103 -26.95 -3.17 -12.73
CA ALA A 103 -25.90 -3.03 -13.77
C ALA A 103 -24.46 -3.05 -13.20
N SER A 104 -24.29 -2.86 -11.89
CA SER A 104 -22.98 -2.72 -11.26
C SER A 104 -22.56 -3.92 -10.41
N ASN A 105 -23.50 -4.83 -10.09
CA ASN A 105 -23.26 -5.90 -9.13
C ASN A 105 -23.66 -7.27 -9.68
N LEU A 106 -22.70 -8.20 -9.74
CA LEU A 106 -22.88 -9.58 -10.17
C LEU A 106 -22.24 -10.53 -9.17
N ARG A 107 -22.98 -11.55 -8.73
CA ARG A 107 -22.45 -12.69 -7.98
C ARG A 107 -22.69 -13.98 -8.74
N LEU A 108 -21.62 -14.75 -8.90
CA LEU A 108 -21.62 -16.07 -9.53
C LEU A 108 -21.22 -17.13 -8.51
N VAL A 109 -21.96 -18.21 -8.46
CA VAL A 109 -21.57 -19.44 -7.78
C VAL A 109 -21.28 -20.47 -8.85
N LEU A 110 -20.02 -20.82 -8.99
CA LEU A 110 -19.55 -21.85 -9.91
C LEU A 110 -19.32 -23.15 -9.15
N SER A 111 -19.62 -24.29 -9.74
CA SER A 111 -19.37 -25.60 -9.15
C SER A 111 -18.64 -26.51 -10.11
N ALA A 112 -17.79 -27.36 -9.54
CA ALA A 112 -17.13 -28.46 -10.21
C ALA A 112 -17.34 -29.75 -9.40
N ASP A 113 -17.47 -30.88 -10.07
CA ASP A 113 -17.67 -32.18 -9.41
C ASP A 113 -16.35 -32.93 -9.20
N ASP A 114 -15.38 -32.73 -10.10
CA ASP A 114 -14.05 -33.30 -10.01
C ASP A 114 -12.95 -32.25 -10.31
N PRO A 115 -12.27 -31.75 -9.26
CA PRO A 115 -12.51 -31.98 -7.83
C PRO A 115 -13.78 -31.25 -7.34
N PRO A 116 -14.35 -31.67 -6.18
CA PRO A 116 -15.61 -31.09 -5.66
C PRO A 116 -15.37 -29.70 -5.08
N LEU A 117 -15.36 -28.70 -5.95
CA LEU A 117 -15.11 -27.29 -5.62
C LEU A 117 -16.31 -26.39 -5.93
N ILE A 118 -16.45 -25.37 -5.11
CA ILE A 118 -17.33 -24.21 -5.37
C ILE A 118 -16.44 -22.98 -5.43
N ALA A 119 -16.60 -22.15 -6.47
CA ALA A 119 -16.07 -20.80 -6.53
C ALA A 119 -17.23 -19.80 -6.38
N ASP A 120 -17.12 -18.92 -5.39
CA ASP A 120 -18.02 -17.80 -5.16
C ASP A 120 -17.28 -16.54 -5.66
N VAL A 121 -17.78 -15.96 -6.75
CA VAL A 121 -17.15 -14.82 -7.43
C VAL A 121 -18.10 -13.65 -7.40
N VAL A 122 -17.62 -12.52 -6.90
CA VAL A 122 -18.35 -11.26 -6.82
C VAL A 122 -17.66 -10.23 -7.70
N PHE A 123 -18.42 -9.57 -8.55
CA PHE A 123 -18.01 -8.40 -9.30
C PHE A 123 -18.83 -7.20 -8.82
N ALA A 124 -18.17 -6.12 -8.45
CA ALA A 124 -18.82 -4.90 -8.01
C ALA A 124 -18.14 -3.68 -8.62
N ILE A 125 -18.91 -2.82 -9.29
CA ILE A 125 -18.43 -1.53 -9.78
C ILE A 125 -18.67 -0.48 -8.69
N ASP A 126 -17.60 0.21 -8.29
CA ASP A 126 -17.71 1.35 -7.40
C ASP A 126 -18.39 2.52 -8.11
N GLY A 127 -19.56 2.93 -7.64
CA GLY A 127 -20.40 3.92 -8.31
C GLY A 127 -19.79 5.32 -8.39
N ALA A 128 -18.87 5.67 -7.48
CA ALA A 128 -18.23 6.98 -7.46
C ALA A 128 -17.06 7.06 -8.45
N THR A 129 -16.32 5.96 -8.61
CA THR A 129 -15.06 5.95 -9.37
C THR A 129 -15.15 5.21 -10.70
N GLY A 130 -16.14 4.32 -10.86
CA GLY A 130 -16.28 3.45 -12.02
C GLY A 130 -15.31 2.26 -12.05
N LEU A 131 -14.55 2.04 -11.01
CA LEU A 131 -13.61 0.92 -10.88
C LEU A 131 -14.34 -0.37 -10.53
N LEU A 132 -14.00 -1.46 -11.21
CA LEU A 132 -14.51 -2.79 -10.98
C LEU A 132 -13.62 -3.54 -9.98
N VAL A 133 -14.21 -4.07 -8.93
CA VAL A 133 -13.56 -5.00 -7.99
C VAL A 133 -14.08 -6.41 -8.25
N ARG A 134 -13.17 -7.37 -8.32
CA ARG A 134 -13.48 -8.79 -8.34
C ARG A 134 -12.95 -9.46 -7.08
N ASP A 135 -13.84 -10.10 -6.33
CA ASP A 135 -13.52 -10.96 -5.20
C ASP A 135 -13.80 -12.42 -5.57
N THR A 136 -12.94 -13.33 -5.16
CA THR A 136 -13.12 -14.75 -5.43
C THR A 136 -12.76 -15.57 -4.20
N SER A 137 -13.61 -16.54 -3.86
CA SER A 137 -13.27 -17.53 -2.85
C SER A 137 -13.62 -18.94 -3.32
N LEU A 138 -12.75 -19.86 -3.02
CA LEU A 138 -12.87 -21.28 -3.31
C LEU A 138 -13.28 -22.03 -2.05
N ARG A 139 -14.13 -23.05 -2.18
CA ARG A 139 -14.53 -23.94 -1.10
C ARG A 139 -14.57 -25.37 -1.60
N HIS A 140 -14.00 -26.30 -0.83
CA HIS A 140 -14.21 -27.73 -1.03
C HIS A 140 -15.56 -28.13 -0.42
N HIS A 141 -16.50 -28.63 -1.23
CA HIS A 141 -17.87 -28.92 -0.77
C HIS A 141 -18.17 -30.41 -0.62
N GLY A 142 -17.25 -31.27 -1.05
CA GLY A 142 -17.43 -32.73 -0.99
C GLY A 142 -16.99 -33.32 0.35
N ILE A 143 -17.25 -34.64 0.47
CA ILE A 143 -16.67 -35.52 1.49
C ILE A 143 -15.55 -36.28 0.78
N GLY A 144 -14.34 -36.22 1.26
CA GLY A 144 -13.21 -36.93 0.62
C GLY A 144 -11.85 -36.31 0.82
N ALA A 145 -10.92 -36.67 -0.04
CA ALA A 145 -9.55 -36.20 0.02
C ALA A 145 -9.43 -34.70 -0.23
N ALA A 146 -8.48 -34.07 0.42
CA ALA A 146 -8.12 -32.68 0.16
C ALA A 146 -7.72 -32.45 -1.30
N VAL A 147 -7.99 -31.26 -1.78
CA VAL A 147 -7.63 -30.83 -3.16
C VAL A 147 -6.37 -29.98 -3.09
N ASP A 148 -5.33 -30.41 -3.83
CA ASP A 148 -4.11 -29.62 -4.00
C ASP A 148 -4.28 -28.61 -5.13
N ILE A 149 -4.49 -27.35 -4.78
CA ILE A 149 -4.54 -26.22 -5.70
C ILE A 149 -3.10 -25.77 -5.97
N VAL A 150 -2.71 -25.72 -7.24
CA VAL A 150 -1.33 -25.39 -7.66
C VAL A 150 -1.23 -24.13 -8.51
N ALA A 151 -2.36 -23.60 -8.98
CA ALA A 151 -2.44 -22.30 -9.61
C ALA A 151 -3.85 -21.72 -9.47
N THR A 152 -3.94 -20.41 -9.39
CA THR A 152 -5.20 -19.65 -9.41
C THR A 152 -5.06 -18.42 -10.29
N LEU A 153 -6.17 -18.01 -10.91
CA LEU A 153 -6.23 -16.81 -11.73
C LEU A 153 -7.33 -15.89 -11.18
N ALA A 154 -6.92 -14.79 -10.53
CA ALA A 154 -7.86 -13.83 -9.98
C ALA A 154 -8.41 -12.86 -11.05
N VAL A 155 -7.65 -12.61 -12.14
CA VAL A 155 -8.09 -11.82 -13.28
C VAL A 155 -7.66 -12.46 -14.60
N TRP A 156 -8.58 -12.48 -15.56
CA TRP A 156 -8.33 -12.57 -16.99
C TRP A 156 -9.24 -11.57 -17.68
N CYS A 157 -8.65 -10.55 -18.32
CA CYS A 157 -9.42 -9.48 -18.93
C CYS A 157 -8.87 -9.17 -20.32
N ALA A 158 -9.74 -9.18 -21.32
CA ALA A 158 -9.44 -8.72 -22.68
C ALA A 158 -9.87 -7.27 -22.84
N ILE A 159 -8.94 -6.44 -23.30
CA ILE A 159 -9.12 -5.05 -23.69
C ILE A 159 -9.20 -5.00 -25.21
N HIS A 160 -10.24 -4.38 -25.74
CA HIS A 160 -10.52 -4.30 -27.18
C HIS A 160 -10.28 -2.90 -27.75
N GLU A 161 -9.23 -2.23 -27.27
CA GLU A 161 -8.83 -0.89 -27.69
C GLU A 161 -7.30 -0.88 -27.86
N PRO A 162 -6.72 -0.33 -28.94
CA PRO A 162 -5.28 -0.30 -29.16
C PRO A 162 -4.56 0.39 -28.00
N ILE A 163 -3.49 -0.25 -27.51
CA ILE A 163 -2.70 0.25 -26.40
C ILE A 163 -1.49 1.02 -26.92
N ASP A 164 -1.35 2.28 -26.50
CA ASP A 164 -0.22 3.15 -26.85
C ASP A 164 0.99 2.92 -25.96
N SER A 165 0.75 2.66 -24.66
CA SER A 165 1.83 2.44 -23.70
C SER A 165 1.37 1.63 -22.48
N MET A 166 2.30 0.87 -21.91
CA MET A 166 2.16 0.16 -20.65
C MET A 166 3.03 0.85 -19.62
N LEU A 167 2.47 1.20 -18.47
CA LEU A 167 3.15 1.89 -17.38
C LEU A 167 3.07 1.04 -16.13
N TYR A 168 4.19 0.84 -15.45
CA TYR A 168 4.27 0.08 -14.21
C TYR A 168 5.26 0.70 -13.24
N LEU A 169 5.23 0.28 -11.99
CA LEU A 169 6.10 0.77 -10.93
C LEU A 169 7.10 -0.33 -10.56
N ALA A 170 8.38 -0.01 -10.62
CA ALA A 170 9.47 -0.90 -10.24
C ALA A 170 10.46 -0.18 -9.32
N GLY A 171 11.39 -0.90 -8.73
CA GLY A 171 12.40 -0.27 -7.89
C GLY A 171 13.27 -1.25 -7.13
N ALA A 172 13.81 -0.75 -6.03
CA ALA A 172 14.60 -1.50 -5.06
C ALA A 172 14.40 -0.86 -3.67
N TRP A 173 15.00 -1.44 -2.63
CA TRP A 173 15.08 -0.78 -1.33
C TRP A 173 15.73 0.61 -1.46
N ALA A 174 15.11 1.62 -0.85
CA ALA A 174 15.50 3.04 -0.94
C ALA A 174 15.43 3.64 -2.37
N HIS A 175 14.80 2.94 -3.31
CA HIS A 175 14.51 3.33 -4.69
C HIS A 175 13.13 2.82 -5.15
N GLU A 176 12.15 2.85 -4.26
CA GLU A 176 10.82 2.30 -4.49
C GLU A 176 10.09 3.04 -5.62
N THR A 177 9.15 2.34 -6.23
CA THR A 177 8.08 2.91 -7.08
C THR A 177 8.52 3.80 -8.24
N GLN A 178 9.66 3.51 -8.88
CA GLN A 178 10.09 4.23 -10.07
C GLN A 178 9.18 3.89 -11.26
N LEU A 179 8.62 4.91 -11.92
CA LEU A 179 7.77 4.73 -13.10
C LEU A 179 8.59 4.17 -14.26
N GLN A 180 8.11 3.08 -14.84
CA GLN A 180 8.70 2.38 -15.96
C GLN A 180 7.72 2.27 -17.12
N HIS A 181 8.27 2.12 -18.32
CA HIS A 181 7.53 1.84 -19.53
C HIS A 181 7.73 0.39 -19.97
N GLY A 182 6.65 -0.32 -20.19
CA GLY A 182 6.69 -1.69 -20.71
C GLY A 182 7.06 -1.72 -22.19
N PRO A 183 7.35 -2.93 -22.73
CA PRO A 183 7.67 -3.10 -24.15
C PRO A 183 6.47 -2.72 -25.02
N SER A 184 6.74 -2.12 -26.18
CA SER A 184 5.69 -1.69 -27.13
C SER A 184 5.02 -2.88 -27.84
N ASP A 185 5.74 -3.97 -28.03
CA ASP A 185 5.36 -5.14 -28.85
C ASP A 185 5.56 -6.48 -28.14
N GLY A 186 5.97 -6.46 -26.89
CA GLY A 186 6.25 -7.65 -26.07
C GLY A 186 5.31 -7.82 -24.88
N ALA A 187 5.19 -9.03 -24.38
CA ALA A 187 4.48 -9.31 -23.15
C ALA A 187 5.22 -8.72 -21.94
N LEU A 188 4.48 -8.03 -21.06
CA LEU A 188 4.96 -7.55 -19.77
C LEU A 188 4.59 -8.56 -18.69
N ARG A 189 5.56 -8.94 -17.85
CA ARG A 189 5.37 -9.77 -16.66
C ARG A 189 5.89 -9.05 -15.42
N LEU A 190 5.04 -8.80 -14.48
CA LEU A 190 5.33 -8.23 -13.16
C LEU A 190 5.03 -9.29 -12.11
N GLU A 191 5.91 -9.46 -11.13
CA GLU A 191 5.68 -10.46 -10.09
C GLU A 191 6.47 -10.18 -8.81
N SER A 192 6.04 -10.76 -7.71
CA SER A 192 6.83 -10.92 -6.50
C SER A 192 7.01 -12.39 -6.15
N ARG A 193 8.21 -12.75 -5.70
CA ARG A 193 8.60 -14.06 -5.19
C ARG A 193 9.32 -13.98 -3.84
N THR A 194 9.34 -12.82 -3.22
CA THR A 194 10.07 -12.55 -1.96
C THR A 194 9.24 -12.84 -0.72
N GLY A 195 8.00 -13.28 -0.90
CA GLY A 195 7.07 -13.53 0.21
C GLY A 195 6.35 -12.26 0.68
N LYS A 196 6.59 -11.13 0.07
CA LYS A 196 5.89 -9.84 0.30
C LYS A 196 5.61 -9.16 -1.04
N THR A 197 4.88 -8.03 -1.03
CA THR A 197 4.57 -7.26 -2.25
C THR A 197 5.81 -7.02 -3.09
N GLY A 198 6.94 -6.63 -2.48
CA GLY A 198 8.24 -6.53 -3.10
C GLY A 198 8.64 -5.11 -3.48
N PHE A 199 9.95 -4.92 -3.68
CA PHE A 199 10.51 -3.69 -4.18
C PHE A 199 10.63 -3.71 -5.70
N GLU A 200 10.97 -4.88 -6.29
CA GLU A 200 11.26 -5.00 -7.72
C GLU A 200 10.10 -4.53 -8.57
N PHE A 201 8.88 -4.95 -8.23
CA PHE A 201 7.65 -4.51 -8.87
C PHE A 201 6.56 -4.23 -7.84
N GLN A 202 5.67 -3.27 -8.17
CA GLN A 202 4.41 -3.06 -7.47
C GLN A 202 3.26 -3.75 -8.23
N PRO A 203 2.21 -4.24 -7.55
CA PRO A 203 1.09 -4.93 -8.19
C PRO A 203 0.15 -3.94 -8.92
N TYR A 204 0.72 -2.99 -9.63
CA TYR A 204 0.07 -1.87 -10.33
C TYR A 204 0.47 -1.86 -11.80
N LEU A 205 -0.52 -1.73 -12.68
CA LEU A 205 -0.34 -1.59 -14.12
C LEU A 205 -1.33 -0.58 -14.68
N ALA A 206 -0.85 0.38 -15.46
CA ALA A 206 -1.67 1.29 -16.24
C ALA A 206 -1.40 1.07 -17.74
N LEU A 207 -2.46 0.86 -18.52
CA LEU A 207 -2.40 0.77 -19.98
C LEU A 207 -3.07 2.01 -20.57
N ARG A 208 -2.37 2.73 -21.40
CA ARG A 208 -2.87 3.96 -22.01
C ARG A 208 -3.32 3.74 -23.44
N THR A 209 -4.40 4.39 -23.80
CA THR A 209 -4.91 4.54 -25.15
C THR A 209 -5.03 6.05 -25.47
N PRO A 210 -5.36 6.47 -26.70
CA PRO A 210 -5.54 7.89 -27.01
C PRO A 210 -6.61 8.60 -26.18
N ARG A 211 -7.58 7.88 -25.61
CA ARG A 211 -8.76 8.46 -24.92
C ARG A 211 -8.95 8.01 -23.48
N SER A 212 -8.30 6.93 -23.09
CA SER A 212 -8.55 6.29 -21.80
C SER A 212 -7.28 5.71 -21.19
N THR A 213 -7.37 5.47 -19.89
CA THR A 213 -6.38 4.74 -19.13
C THR A 213 -7.07 3.53 -18.48
N TYR A 214 -6.52 2.34 -18.68
CA TYR A 214 -6.91 1.12 -17.97
C TYR A 214 -6.01 0.93 -16.77
N LEU A 215 -6.59 0.69 -15.60
CA LEU A 215 -5.87 0.34 -14.38
C LEU A 215 -6.12 -1.12 -14.04
N CYS A 216 -5.08 -1.82 -13.60
CA CYS A 216 -5.19 -3.16 -13.01
C CYS A 216 -4.28 -3.28 -11.81
N GLU A 217 -4.82 -3.76 -10.69
CA GLU A 217 -4.08 -4.01 -9.46
C GLU A 217 -4.47 -5.33 -8.82
N ILE A 218 -3.50 -6.00 -8.21
CA ILE A 218 -3.71 -7.16 -7.35
C ILE A 218 -3.60 -6.72 -5.90
N PHE A 219 -4.67 -6.88 -5.12
CA PHE A 219 -4.70 -6.54 -3.69
C PHE A 219 -4.20 -7.71 -2.87
N TRP A 220 -2.89 -7.78 -2.71
CA TRP A 220 -2.24 -8.86 -2.01
C TRP A 220 -0.84 -8.49 -1.53
N SER A 221 -0.55 -8.75 -0.27
CA SER A 221 0.74 -8.40 0.34
C SER A 221 1.82 -9.49 0.25
N GLY A 222 1.47 -10.69 -0.27
CA GLY A 222 2.41 -11.80 -0.49
C GLY A 222 2.86 -11.92 -1.95
N ASN A 223 3.22 -13.13 -2.39
CA ASN A 223 3.63 -13.39 -3.77
C ASN A 223 2.45 -13.26 -4.75
N TRP A 224 2.62 -12.46 -5.77
CA TRP A 224 1.62 -12.16 -6.80
C TRP A 224 2.25 -12.16 -8.19
N ILE A 225 1.40 -12.25 -9.23
CA ILE A 225 1.77 -12.11 -10.62
C ILE A 225 0.74 -11.28 -11.36
N LEU A 226 1.18 -10.40 -12.25
CA LEU A 226 0.36 -9.62 -13.16
C LEU A 226 1.06 -9.57 -14.52
N GLN A 227 0.34 -9.93 -15.58
CA GLN A 227 0.85 -9.98 -16.94
C GLN A 227 -0.05 -9.19 -17.87
N ALA A 228 0.57 -8.52 -18.85
CA ALA A 228 -0.11 -7.90 -19.98
C ALA A 228 0.49 -8.44 -21.26
N THR A 229 -0.36 -8.97 -22.14
CA THR A 229 0.06 -9.49 -23.45
C THR A 229 -0.62 -8.66 -24.53
N PRO A 230 0.13 -7.90 -25.35
CA PRO A 230 -0.42 -7.17 -26.47
C PRO A 230 -1.14 -8.10 -27.45
N GLN A 231 -2.19 -7.59 -28.06
CA GLN A 231 -2.95 -8.21 -29.12
C GLN A 231 -3.07 -7.20 -30.30
N PRO A 232 -3.36 -7.64 -31.51
CA PRO A 232 -3.46 -6.72 -32.66
C PRO A 232 -4.45 -5.57 -32.48
N GLN A 233 -5.46 -5.75 -31.64
CA GLN A 233 -6.49 -4.74 -31.37
C GLN A 233 -6.68 -4.46 -29.87
N GLY A 234 -5.63 -4.64 -29.04
CA GLY A 234 -5.73 -4.40 -27.61
C GLY A 234 -4.72 -5.14 -26.77
N ALA A 235 -5.15 -5.70 -25.64
CA ALA A 235 -4.29 -6.49 -24.74
C ALA A 235 -5.11 -7.50 -23.94
N VAL A 236 -4.46 -8.54 -23.46
CA VAL A 236 -4.98 -9.46 -22.44
C VAL A 236 -4.22 -9.24 -21.15
N LEU A 237 -4.93 -8.99 -20.07
CA LEU A 237 -4.43 -8.94 -18.71
C LEU A 237 -4.75 -10.23 -17.98
N ARG A 238 -3.79 -10.75 -17.22
CA ARG A 238 -3.99 -11.91 -16.35
C ARG A 238 -3.16 -11.79 -15.08
N GLY A 239 -3.67 -12.30 -13.95
CA GLY A 239 -2.92 -12.24 -12.70
C GLY A 239 -3.66 -12.82 -11.50
N GLY A 240 -2.95 -12.82 -10.36
CA GLY A 240 -3.44 -13.37 -9.11
C GLY A 240 -2.31 -13.78 -8.19
N LEU A 241 -2.49 -14.85 -7.41
CA LEU A 241 -1.40 -15.47 -6.66
C LEU A 241 -0.32 -15.96 -7.62
N ASN A 242 0.95 -15.71 -7.27
CA ASN A 242 2.05 -16.27 -8.04
C ASN A 242 2.06 -17.80 -7.89
N ASP A 243 2.05 -18.51 -9.00
CA ASP A 243 2.03 -19.96 -9.03
C ASP A 243 3.44 -20.58 -8.86
N TRP A 244 4.46 -19.75 -8.77
CA TRP A 244 5.82 -20.18 -8.54
C TRP A 244 5.96 -20.83 -7.15
N ARG A 245 6.25 -22.15 -7.13
CA ARG A 245 6.32 -22.97 -5.91
C ARG A 245 5.03 -22.90 -5.05
N PHE A 246 3.89 -22.57 -5.64
CA PHE A 246 2.62 -22.48 -4.95
C PHE A 246 1.94 -23.85 -4.88
N ARG A 247 1.46 -24.19 -3.69
CA ARG A 247 0.60 -25.33 -3.43
C ARG A 247 -0.24 -25.03 -2.21
N HIS A 248 -1.55 -25.03 -2.40
CA HIS A 248 -2.51 -24.89 -1.31
C HIS A 248 -3.37 -26.13 -1.19
N ARG A 249 -3.28 -26.82 -0.06
CA ARG A 249 -4.11 -27.98 0.24
C ARG A 249 -5.43 -27.52 0.84
N LEU A 250 -6.52 -27.73 0.11
CA LEU A 250 -7.86 -27.35 0.51
C LEU A 250 -8.65 -28.58 0.98
N ASP A 251 -8.81 -28.71 2.30
CA ASP A 251 -9.57 -29.78 2.92
C ASP A 251 -11.08 -29.60 2.77
N ALA A 252 -11.85 -30.71 2.94
CA ALA A 252 -13.29 -30.68 2.93
C ALA A 252 -13.85 -29.66 3.93
N GLY A 253 -14.79 -28.82 3.46
CA GLY A 253 -15.40 -27.75 4.23
C GLY A 253 -14.52 -26.50 4.44
N ARG A 254 -13.24 -26.53 4.02
CA ARG A 254 -12.35 -25.35 4.11
C ARG A 254 -12.56 -24.40 2.93
N ARG A 255 -12.08 -23.17 3.13
CA ARG A 255 -12.20 -22.07 2.18
C ARG A 255 -10.84 -21.40 1.95
N LEU A 256 -10.56 -21.05 0.71
CA LEU A 256 -9.44 -20.23 0.28
C LEU A 256 -9.98 -18.94 -0.34
N ALA A 257 -9.69 -17.79 0.24
CA ALA A 257 -9.92 -16.50 -0.40
C ALA A 257 -8.73 -16.18 -1.32
N LEU A 258 -9.02 -15.83 -2.58
CA LEU A 258 -8.02 -15.34 -3.51
C LEU A 258 -7.83 -13.84 -3.33
N PRO A 259 -6.71 -13.25 -3.83
CA PRO A 259 -6.56 -11.81 -3.88
C PRO A 259 -7.71 -11.11 -4.59
N SER A 260 -8.17 -9.99 -4.05
CA SER A 260 -9.07 -9.10 -4.76
C SER A 260 -8.33 -8.45 -5.93
N VAL A 261 -9.04 -8.18 -7.02
CA VAL A 261 -8.49 -7.49 -8.18
C VAL A 261 -9.29 -6.23 -8.43
N LEU A 262 -8.59 -5.11 -8.56
CA LEU A 262 -9.11 -3.87 -9.07
C LEU A 262 -8.82 -3.77 -10.55
N PHE A 263 -9.84 -3.43 -11.34
CA PHE A 263 -9.71 -3.17 -12.76
C PHE A 263 -10.63 -2.02 -13.17
N GLY A 264 -10.21 -1.22 -14.13
CA GLY A 264 -11.09 -0.17 -14.66
C GLY A 264 -10.58 0.43 -15.95
N ARG A 265 -11.52 0.73 -16.87
CA ARG A 265 -11.35 1.65 -17.99
C ARG A 265 -11.85 3.01 -17.56
N LEU A 266 -10.98 4.00 -17.53
CA LEU A 266 -11.24 5.36 -17.10
C LEU A 266 -10.98 6.33 -18.27
N GLU A 267 -11.89 7.26 -18.51
CA GLU A 267 -11.69 8.28 -19.53
C GLU A 267 -10.63 9.29 -19.08
N GLY A 268 -9.83 9.76 -20.04
CA GLY A 268 -8.79 10.74 -19.83
C GLY A 268 -7.39 10.15 -19.69
N ASP A 269 -6.48 11.01 -19.24
CA ASP A 269 -5.08 10.71 -19.09
C ASP A 269 -4.76 9.97 -17.76
N LEU A 270 -3.46 9.79 -17.49
CA LEU A 270 -2.99 9.14 -16.28
C LEU A 270 -3.38 9.92 -15.00
N ASN A 271 -3.40 11.26 -15.03
CA ASN A 271 -3.83 12.05 -13.87
C ASN A 271 -5.31 11.81 -13.55
N ALA A 272 -6.19 11.79 -14.56
CA ALA A 272 -7.60 11.51 -14.38
C ALA A 272 -7.84 10.11 -13.80
N ALA A 273 -7.11 9.10 -14.28
CA ALA A 273 -7.19 7.75 -13.77
C ALA A 273 -6.66 7.64 -12.33
N THR A 274 -5.52 8.28 -12.04
CA THR A 274 -4.92 8.35 -10.70
C THR A 274 -5.89 8.97 -9.68
N GLN A 275 -6.57 10.05 -10.03
CA GLN A 275 -7.55 10.71 -9.15
C GLN A 275 -8.71 9.76 -8.78
N ARG A 276 -9.23 8.99 -9.74
CA ARG A 276 -10.27 7.98 -9.48
C ARG A 276 -9.78 6.87 -8.56
N LEU A 277 -8.54 6.39 -8.78
CA LEU A 277 -7.91 5.42 -7.91
C LEU A 277 -7.70 5.96 -6.49
N HIS A 278 -7.27 7.21 -6.37
CA HIS A 278 -7.10 7.88 -5.08
C HIS A 278 -8.43 8.04 -4.33
N ASP A 279 -9.52 8.42 -5.01
CA ASP A 279 -10.85 8.49 -4.39
C ASP A 279 -11.30 7.11 -3.91
N PHE A 280 -11.11 6.08 -4.72
CA PHE A 280 -11.41 4.70 -4.34
C PHE A 280 -10.63 4.26 -3.10
N ARG A 281 -9.33 4.56 -3.03
CA ARG A 281 -8.47 4.19 -1.89
C ARG A 281 -8.80 5.00 -0.65
N ARG A 282 -9.01 6.31 -0.77
CA ARG A 282 -9.41 7.18 0.35
C ARG A 282 -10.69 6.68 1.02
N ALA A 283 -11.70 6.32 0.22
CA ALA A 283 -12.97 5.79 0.74
C ALA A 283 -12.83 4.46 1.49
N ARG A 284 -11.79 3.67 1.20
CA ARG A 284 -11.54 2.36 1.82
C ARG A 284 -10.48 2.38 2.94
N ARG A 285 -9.79 3.49 3.10
CA ARG A 285 -8.85 3.67 4.20
C ARG A 285 -9.60 3.58 5.54
N PRO A 286 -9.01 2.99 6.59
CA PRO A 286 -9.54 3.13 7.94
C PRO A 286 -9.72 4.61 8.32
N ASP A 287 -10.88 4.95 8.88
CA ASP A 287 -11.22 6.31 9.30
C ASP A 287 -10.90 7.36 8.21
N PRO A 288 -11.62 7.35 7.05
CA PRO A 288 -11.27 8.15 5.87
C PRO A 288 -11.08 9.65 6.14
N ASP A 289 -11.88 10.19 7.05
CA ASP A 289 -11.88 11.62 7.39
C ASP A 289 -10.87 11.99 8.49
N ARG A 290 -10.23 10.99 9.10
CA ARG A 290 -9.28 11.23 10.19
C ARG A 290 -7.98 11.83 9.63
N PRO A 291 -7.58 13.04 10.04
CA PRO A 291 -6.32 13.62 9.64
C PRO A 291 -5.15 12.83 10.24
N ILE A 292 -4.09 12.68 9.46
CA ILE A 292 -2.83 12.11 9.94
C ILE A 292 -2.03 13.22 10.64
N PRO A 293 -1.71 13.06 11.93
CA PRO A 293 -0.92 14.04 12.68
C PRO A 293 0.50 14.18 12.12
N VAL A 294 1.07 15.37 12.23
CA VAL A 294 2.50 15.58 12.00
C VAL A 294 3.27 14.88 13.12
N GLN A 295 4.09 13.89 12.75
CA GLN A 295 4.85 13.12 13.73
C GLN A 295 6.30 13.59 13.88
N PHE A 296 6.87 13.40 15.07
CA PHE A 296 8.31 13.34 15.30
C PHE A 296 8.70 11.89 15.56
N ASN A 297 9.66 11.36 14.79
CA ASN A 297 10.12 9.99 14.94
C ASN A 297 11.58 9.96 15.42
N SER A 298 11.91 9.03 16.31
CA SER A 298 13.24 8.96 16.93
C SER A 298 14.26 8.12 16.15
N TRP A 299 13.92 7.57 14.97
CA TRP A 299 14.82 6.67 14.25
C TRP A 299 16.14 7.34 13.90
N TYR A 300 16.12 8.35 13.05
CA TYR A 300 17.35 9.01 12.61
C TYR A 300 18.12 9.70 13.75
N PRO A 301 17.48 10.34 14.75
CA PRO A 301 18.21 10.88 15.90
C PRO A 301 18.98 9.83 16.73
N HIS A 302 18.48 8.59 16.82
CA HIS A 302 18.97 7.60 17.78
C HIS A 302 19.17 6.18 17.24
N ALA A 303 18.91 5.92 15.97
CA ALA A 303 19.27 4.71 15.20
C ALA A 303 19.17 3.38 15.98
N GLY A 304 18.03 3.08 16.61
CA GLY A 304 17.80 1.85 17.39
C GLY A 304 18.34 1.89 18.84
N GLU A 305 18.84 3.04 19.29
CA GLU A 305 19.38 3.23 20.66
C GLU A 305 18.62 4.30 21.49
N PRO A 306 17.24 4.32 21.49
CA PRO A 306 16.49 5.31 22.26
C PRO A 306 16.65 5.06 23.77
N THR A 307 16.79 6.13 24.56
CA THR A 307 16.80 6.09 26.03
C THR A 307 15.75 7.04 26.60
N ALA A 308 15.34 6.82 27.86
CA ALA A 308 14.41 7.75 28.52
C ALA A 308 14.96 9.19 28.49
N GLU A 309 16.23 9.39 28.80
CA GLU A 309 16.89 10.69 28.79
C GLU A 309 16.78 11.35 27.41
N SER A 310 17.18 10.67 26.34
CA SER A 310 17.15 11.23 24.99
C SER A 310 15.73 11.51 24.51
N MET A 311 14.76 10.62 24.82
CA MET A 311 13.36 10.83 24.44
C MET A 311 12.73 12.02 25.20
N LEU A 312 12.97 12.11 26.51
CA LEU A 312 12.47 13.23 27.33
C LEU A 312 13.07 14.58 26.90
N ALA A 313 14.32 14.60 26.42
CA ALA A 313 14.92 15.81 25.84
C ALA A 313 14.26 16.23 24.51
N LEU A 314 13.84 15.27 23.67
CA LEU A 314 13.26 15.54 22.35
C LEU A 314 11.75 15.85 22.40
N VAL A 315 11.00 15.38 23.40
CA VAL A 315 9.55 15.63 23.51
C VAL A 315 9.21 17.13 23.48
N PRO A 316 9.80 18.02 24.31
CA PRO A 316 9.53 19.45 24.23
C PRO A 316 10.00 20.09 22.91
N VAL A 317 11.04 19.56 22.29
CA VAL A 317 11.54 19.99 20.97
C VAL A 317 10.48 19.73 19.91
N ALA A 318 9.96 18.51 19.84
CA ALA A 318 8.89 18.11 18.91
C ALA A 318 7.65 19.01 19.09
N ARG A 319 7.25 19.31 20.33
CA ARG A 319 6.13 20.22 20.59
C ARG A 319 6.38 21.63 20.10
N ARG A 320 7.56 22.17 20.33
CA ARG A 320 7.96 23.51 19.86
C ARG A 320 8.00 23.61 18.34
N LEU A 321 8.35 22.53 17.65
CA LEU A 321 8.27 22.43 16.18
C LEU A 321 6.82 22.42 15.68
N GLY A 322 5.83 22.14 16.53
CA GLY A 322 4.43 22.04 16.16
C GLY A 322 3.99 20.64 15.78
N CYS A 323 4.80 19.60 16.02
CA CYS A 323 4.41 18.20 15.87
C CYS A 323 3.22 17.86 16.76
N GLU A 324 2.44 16.87 16.35
CA GLU A 324 1.21 16.42 17.00
C GLU A 324 1.36 15.02 17.60
N ALA A 325 2.39 14.28 17.18
CA ALA A 325 2.75 12.95 17.69
C ALA A 325 4.27 12.83 17.90
N PHE A 326 4.66 12.01 18.89
CA PHE A 326 6.06 11.62 19.13
C PHE A 326 6.16 10.10 19.14
N VAL A 327 6.93 9.53 18.22
CA VAL A 327 7.06 8.08 18.01
C VAL A 327 8.47 7.64 18.42
N VAL A 328 8.54 6.76 19.43
CA VAL A 328 9.77 6.05 19.79
C VAL A 328 9.92 4.87 18.84
N ASP A 329 10.94 4.92 18.00
CA ASP A 329 11.23 3.89 16.99
C ASP A 329 11.95 2.67 17.62
N ALA A 330 12.51 1.76 16.84
CA ALA A 330 13.13 0.51 17.27
C ALA A 330 14.15 0.69 18.41
N GLY A 331 14.34 -0.35 19.23
CA GLY A 331 15.37 -0.41 20.27
C GLY A 331 14.90 -0.17 21.72
N TRP A 332 13.62 0.15 21.95
CA TRP A 332 13.08 0.35 23.31
C TRP A 332 12.91 -0.93 24.14
N TYR A 333 13.08 -2.10 23.53
CA TYR A 333 12.77 -3.42 24.09
C TYR A 333 14.03 -4.22 24.42
N ARG A 334 13.85 -5.26 25.25
CA ARG A 334 14.87 -6.24 25.64
C ARG A 334 14.35 -7.67 25.47
N THR A 335 15.25 -8.65 25.50
CA THR A 335 14.93 -10.08 25.61
C THR A 335 14.88 -10.54 27.09
N ASP A 336 14.44 -11.79 27.32
CA ASP A 336 14.50 -12.41 28.64
C ASP A 336 15.94 -12.64 29.13
N GLU A 337 16.91 -12.76 28.23
CA GLU A 337 18.33 -12.91 28.52
C GLU A 337 19.01 -11.60 28.98
N GLY A 338 18.21 -10.51 29.04
CA GLY A 338 18.71 -9.19 29.38
C GLY A 338 19.09 -8.37 28.17
N GLU A 339 19.95 -7.39 28.37
CA GLU A 339 20.45 -6.51 27.31
C GLU A 339 21.87 -6.93 26.95
N SER A 340 22.01 -7.51 25.78
CA SER A 340 23.33 -7.75 25.19
C SER A 340 23.77 -6.52 24.38
N ALA A 341 25.06 -6.48 24.03
CA ALA A 341 25.58 -5.53 23.03
C ALA A 341 25.05 -5.79 21.60
N ALA A 342 24.11 -6.73 21.45
CA ALA A 342 23.48 -7.03 20.17
C ALA A 342 22.58 -5.88 19.71
N ASP A 343 22.47 -5.73 18.40
CA ASP A 343 21.63 -4.73 17.77
C ASP A 343 20.13 -4.88 18.10
N TRP A 344 19.34 -3.87 17.77
CA TRP A 344 17.91 -3.86 18.01
C TRP A 344 17.18 -5.04 17.31
N ALA A 345 17.65 -5.44 16.11
CA ALA A 345 17.02 -6.46 15.28
C ALA A 345 17.12 -7.86 15.90
N SER A 346 18.20 -8.13 16.62
CA SER A 346 18.42 -9.40 17.33
C SER A 346 17.48 -9.62 18.52
N ARG A 347 16.82 -8.57 19.02
CA ARG A 347 15.99 -8.55 20.23
C ARG A 347 14.49 -8.50 20.00
N THR A 348 14.01 -8.46 18.72
CA THR A 348 12.59 -8.43 18.40
C THR A 348 11.86 -9.70 18.86
N GLY A 349 10.56 -9.60 19.18
CA GLY A 349 9.67 -10.74 19.44
C GLY A 349 9.10 -10.81 20.86
N ASP A 350 9.89 -10.59 21.92
CA ASP A 350 9.42 -10.71 23.30
C ASP A 350 8.63 -9.47 23.78
N TRP A 351 8.88 -8.33 23.20
CA TRP A 351 8.20 -7.04 23.44
C TRP A 351 8.14 -6.68 24.94
N ARG A 352 9.31 -6.60 25.56
CA ARG A 352 9.48 -6.17 26.94
C ARG A 352 10.29 -4.89 26.99
N THR A 353 9.85 -3.91 27.75
CA THR A 353 10.59 -2.65 27.91
C THR A 353 11.99 -2.92 28.49
N SER A 354 13.01 -2.31 27.90
CA SER A 354 14.36 -2.28 28.44
C SER A 354 14.41 -1.46 29.73
N HIS A 355 14.85 -2.05 30.84
CA HIS A 355 15.02 -1.33 32.11
C HIS A 355 16.31 -0.52 32.15
N VAL A 356 17.31 -0.88 31.33
CA VAL A 356 18.55 -0.09 31.22
C VAL A 356 18.26 1.23 30.48
N ARG A 357 17.54 1.15 29.38
CA ARG A 357 17.22 2.33 28.55
C ARG A 357 16.06 3.16 29.10
N PHE A 358 15.09 2.50 29.73
CA PHE A 358 13.90 3.12 30.31
C PHE A 358 13.72 2.62 31.75
N PRO A 359 14.51 3.12 32.72
CA PRO A 359 14.49 2.64 34.11
C PRO A 359 13.12 2.75 34.77
N ASN A 360 12.39 3.82 34.47
CA ASN A 360 11.02 4.09 34.96
C ASN A 360 9.94 3.57 34.00
N GLY A 361 10.34 2.82 32.94
CA GLY A 361 9.46 2.31 31.88
C GLY A 361 9.02 3.37 30.89
N LEU A 362 8.43 2.91 29.77
CA LEU A 362 7.94 3.79 28.68
C LEU A 362 6.81 4.73 29.11
N ARG A 363 6.12 4.46 30.23
CA ARG A 363 5.08 5.36 30.76
C ARG A 363 5.60 6.75 31.10
N GLU A 364 6.85 6.89 31.46
CA GLU A 364 7.48 8.18 31.73
C GLU A 364 7.47 9.06 30.47
N VAL A 365 7.94 8.51 29.34
CA VAL A 365 7.95 9.22 28.05
C VAL A 365 6.52 9.46 27.55
N SER A 366 5.63 8.49 27.68
CA SER A 366 4.23 8.63 27.30
C SER A 366 3.50 9.72 28.10
N ARG A 367 3.81 9.90 29.40
CA ARG A 367 3.28 11.02 30.19
C ARG A 367 3.85 12.34 29.73
N ALA A 368 5.16 12.42 29.53
CA ALA A 368 5.80 13.62 29.01
C ALA A 368 5.18 14.06 27.67
N CYS A 369 4.87 13.12 26.77
CA CYS A 369 4.16 13.43 25.54
C CYS A 369 2.78 14.04 25.81
N ARG A 370 1.98 13.44 26.69
CA ARG A 370 0.66 13.98 27.07
C ARG A 370 0.73 15.35 27.75
N ASP A 371 1.71 15.56 28.64
CA ASP A 371 1.93 16.84 29.31
C ASP A 371 2.28 17.95 28.30
N HIS A 372 2.84 17.58 27.14
CA HIS A 372 3.12 18.47 26.02
C HIS A 372 2.04 18.42 24.92
N ALA A 373 0.88 17.82 25.18
CA ALA A 373 -0.22 17.66 24.21
C ALA A 373 0.22 16.96 22.89
N LEU A 374 1.11 15.97 23.01
CA LEU A 374 1.54 15.08 21.92
C LEU A 374 0.90 13.71 22.10
N ARG A 375 0.48 13.09 20.99
CA ARG A 375 0.18 11.65 20.92
C ARG A 375 1.49 10.88 21.12
N PHE A 376 1.40 9.73 21.80
CA PHE A 376 2.57 8.87 22.00
C PHE A 376 2.54 7.68 21.06
N GLY A 377 3.64 7.42 20.36
CA GLY A 377 3.78 6.29 19.44
C GLY A 377 4.94 5.36 19.80
N LEU A 378 4.80 4.10 19.35
CA LEU A 378 5.83 3.06 19.44
C LEU A 378 5.97 2.30 18.13
N TRP A 379 7.21 1.93 17.82
CA TRP A 379 7.56 0.99 16.77
C TRP A 379 7.43 -0.45 17.26
N PHE A 380 6.93 -1.32 16.37
CA PHE A 380 6.87 -2.77 16.56
C PHE A 380 7.18 -3.49 15.24
N GLU A 381 7.65 -4.73 15.38
CA GLU A 381 7.81 -5.68 14.27
C GLU A 381 7.20 -7.03 14.69
N PRO A 382 5.86 -7.12 14.78
CA PRO A 382 5.17 -8.25 15.42
C PRO A 382 5.38 -9.60 14.73
N GLU A 383 5.77 -9.58 13.47
CA GLU A 383 5.96 -10.75 12.61
C GLU A 383 7.40 -11.25 12.63
N VAL A 384 8.37 -10.43 13.03
CA VAL A 384 9.79 -10.79 12.92
C VAL A 384 10.40 -11.04 14.30
N ILE A 385 10.99 -12.20 14.44
CA ILE A 385 11.52 -12.72 15.69
C ILE A 385 13.04 -12.76 15.62
N GLY A 386 13.68 -12.01 16.50
CA GLY A 386 15.14 -11.99 16.62
C GLY A 386 15.71 -13.28 17.22
N PRO A 387 16.98 -13.59 16.94
CA PRO A 387 17.63 -14.81 17.42
C PRO A 387 17.72 -14.91 18.95
N LEU A 388 17.74 -13.78 19.65
CA LEU A 388 17.84 -13.75 21.12
C LEU A 388 16.47 -13.85 21.83
N SER A 389 15.37 -13.87 21.07
CA SER A 389 14.02 -13.91 21.65
C SER A 389 13.70 -15.27 22.28
N ALA A 390 13.06 -15.25 23.45
CA ALA A 390 12.63 -16.47 24.16
C ALA A 390 11.58 -17.24 23.35
N ILE A 391 10.69 -16.54 22.64
CA ILE A 391 9.65 -17.18 21.81
C ILE A 391 10.24 -18.05 20.70
N ARG A 392 11.38 -17.64 20.14
CA ARG A 392 12.06 -18.42 19.11
C ARG A 392 12.51 -19.79 19.58
N ARG A 393 13.02 -19.88 20.83
CA ARG A 393 13.46 -21.13 21.44
C ARG A 393 12.30 -21.97 21.94
N ALA A 394 11.28 -21.31 22.49
CA ALA A 394 10.12 -21.99 23.05
C ALA A 394 9.21 -22.62 21.98
N HIS A 395 9.12 -21.97 20.81
CA HIS A 395 8.20 -22.35 19.75
C HIS A 395 8.82 -22.23 18.34
N PRO A 396 9.89 -22.99 18.05
CA PRO A 396 10.51 -22.97 16.73
C PRO A 396 9.54 -23.38 15.60
N GLU A 397 8.53 -24.21 15.92
CA GLU A 397 7.47 -24.64 15.01
C GLU A 397 6.51 -23.51 14.61
N TRP A 398 6.51 -22.36 15.28
CA TRP A 398 5.72 -21.20 14.89
C TRP A 398 6.39 -20.34 13.84
N MET A 399 7.64 -20.60 13.53
CA MET A 399 8.37 -19.83 12.52
C MET A 399 8.08 -20.37 11.11
N HIS A 400 8.18 -19.51 10.11
CA HIS A 400 8.21 -19.96 8.74
C HIS A 400 9.48 -20.77 8.49
N HIS A 401 9.34 -21.91 7.83
CA HIS A 401 10.43 -22.79 7.43
C HIS A 401 10.64 -22.69 5.92
N LEU A 402 11.90 -22.52 5.49
CA LEU A 402 12.27 -22.49 4.09
C LEU A 402 12.69 -23.91 3.65
N ASP A 403 12.00 -24.49 2.65
CA ASP A 403 12.23 -25.87 2.21
C ASP A 403 12.21 -26.90 3.36
N GLY A 404 11.31 -26.70 4.34
CA GLY A 404 11.21 -27.52 5.53
C GLY A 404 12.31 -27.30 6.57
N LYS A 405 13.22 -26.35 6.34
CA LYS A 405 14.31 -26.01 7.26
C LYS A 405 13.94 -24.78 8.09
N ALA A 406 14.10 -24.88 9.38
CA ALA A 406 14.03 -23.73 10.27
C ALA A 406 15.10 -22.69 9.90
N PRO A 407 14.83 -21.39 10.09
CA PRO A 407 15.86 -20.35 9.96
C PRO A 407 17.05 -20.65 10.88
N ALA A 408 18.27 -20.34 10.42
CA ALA A 408 19.49 -20.55 11.23
C ALA A 408 19.37 -19.86 12.60
N PRO A 409 19.95 -20.43 13.67
CA PRO A 409 19.78 -19.94 15.05
C PRO A 409 20.19 -18.49 15.26
N ASP A 410 21.15 -18.00 14.49
CA ASP A 410 21.70 -16.64 14.50
C ASP A 410 20.96 -15.66 13.57
N GLN A 411 20.02 -16.16 12.76
CA GLN A 411 19.24 -15.33 11.82
C GLN A 411 17.88 -14.96 12.42
N ARG A 412 17.31 -13.88 11.94
CA ARG A 412 15.93 -13.49 12.21
C ARG A 412 14.97 -14.51 11.58
N ALA A 413 13.81 -14.70 12.20
CA ALA A 413 12.77 -15.60 11.73
C ALA A 413 11.45 -14.87 11.59
N VAL A 414 10.58 -15.35 10.70
CA VAL A 414 9.23 -14.80 10.56
C VAL A 414 8.25 -15.72 11.27
N LEU A 415 7.44 -15.11 12.16
CA LEU A 415 6.37 -15.77 12.88
C LEU A 415 5.19 -16.05 11.93
N ASN A 416 4.76 -17.29 11.84
CA ASN A 416 3.64 -17.66 10.98
C ASN A 416 2.29 -17.31 11.62
N LEU A 417 1.71 -16.18 11.23
CA LEU A 417 0.41 -15.72 11.72
C LEU A 417 -0.79 -16.59 11.22
N GLY A 418 -0.55 -17.53 10.34
CA GLY A 418 -1.51 -18.58 9.99
C GLY A 418 -1.75 -19.59 11.11
N ILE A 419 -0.80 -19.70 12.06
CA ILE A 419 -0.88 -20.58 13.23
C ILE A 419 -1.67 -19.86 14.34
N PRO A 420 -2.83 -20.40 14.81
CA PRO A 420 -3.66 -19.70 15.79
C PRO A 420 -2.93 -19.33 17.08
N ALA A 421 -2.03 -20.18 17.59
CA ALA A 421 -1.27 -19.92 18.80
C ALA A 421 -0.22 -18.82 18.61
N ALA A 422 0.45 -18.79 17.46
CA ALA A 422 1.40 -17.74 17.09
C ALA A 422 0.68 -16.38 16.92
N TRP A 423 -0.48 -16.39 16.24
CA TRP A 423 -1.34 -15.21 16.10
C TRP A 423 -1.78 -14.65 17.46
N GLN A 424 -2.26 -15.52 18.36
CA GLN A 424 -2.69 -15.13 19.70
C GLN A 424 -1.52 -14.55 20.51
N HIS A 425 -0.33 -15.15 20.40
CA HIS A 425 0.87 -14.63 21.04
C HIS A 425 1.20 -13.21 20.58
N ALA A 426 1.24 -12.97 19.25
CA ALA A 426 1.50 -11.64 18.69
C ALA A 426 0.46 -10.62 19.18
N PHE A 427 -0.84 -10.98 19.15
CA PHE A 427 -1.91 -10.13 19.63
C PHE A 427 -1.74 -9.77 21.11
N ASP A 428 -1.51 -10.78 21.99
CA ASP A 428 -1.40 -10.56 23.42
C ASP A 428 -0.16 -9.73 23.78
N ARG A 429 0.97 -9.94 23.08
CA ARG A 429 2.20 -9.20 23.34
C ARG A 429 2.07 -7.73 22.95
N VAL A 430 1.57 -7.46 21.76
CA VAL A 430 1.38 -6.09 21.27
C VAL A 430 0.33 -5.35 22.12
N THR A 431 -0.86 -5.93 22.29
CA THR A 431 -1.96 -5.25 23.00
C THR A 431 -1.65 -5.00 24.48
N ARG A 432 -0.84 -5.87 25.11
CA ARG A 432 -0.36 -5.65 26.48
C ARG A 432 0.44 -4.36 26.58
N ILE A 433 1.39 -4.12 25.69
CA ILE A 433 2.21 -2.91 25.70
C ILE A 433 1.35 -1.69 25.33
N LEU A 434 0.54 -1.78 24.27
CA LEU A 434 -0.35 -0.69 23.87
C LEU A 434 -1.20 -0.20 25.06
N SER A 435 -1.82 -1.15 25.80
CA SER A 435 -2.65 -0.82 26.96
C SER A 435 -1.82 -0.31 28.15
N ALA A 436 -0.67 -0.96 28.44
CA ALA A 436 0.12 -0.64 29.60
C ALA A 436 0.76 0.73 29.52
N VAL A 437 1.12 1.20 28.33
CA VAL A 437 1.83 2.45 28.10
C VAL A 437 0.88 3.58 27.66
N GLY A 438 -0.23 3.25 26.99
CA GLY A 438 -1.16 4.19 26.40
C GLY A 438 -0.60 4.74 25.09
N VAL A 439 -0.57 3.88 24.06
CA VAL A 439 0.01 4.18 22.75
C VAL A 439 -1.11 4.65 21.81
N ASP A 440 -0.88 5.78 21.14
CA ASP A 440 -1.81 6.41 20.19
C ASP A 440 -1.41 6.21 18.71
N TRP A 441 -0.15 5.80 18.48
CA TRP A 441 0.43 5.56 17.15
C TRP A 441 1.30 4.30 17.20
N MET A 442 1.03 3.33 16.34
CA MET A 442 1.84 2.13 16.19
C MET A 442 2.47 2.13 14.81
N LYS A 443 3.81 2.20 14.73
CA LYS A 443 4.56 1.90 13.52
C LYS A 443 4.81 0.40 13.48
N TRP A 444 4.22 -0.27 12.50
CA TRP A 444 4.33 -1.72 12.27
C TRP A 444 5.29 -1.99 11.14
N ASP A 445 6.44 -2.51 11.45
CA ASP A 445 7.49 -2.80 10.48
C ASP A 445 7.59 -4.30 10.12
N PHE A 446 8.28 -4.59 9.00
CA PHE A 446 8.55 -5.93 8.52
C PHE A 446 9.89 -5.96 7.75
N ASN A 447 11.01 -6.04 8.46
CA ASN A 447 12.37 -6.03 7.89
C ASN A 447 12.87 -7.45 7.66
N ALA A 448 12.11 -8.24 6.90
CA ALA A 448 12.46 -9.60 6.54
C ALA A 448 11.96 -9.94 5.14
N ASP A 449 12.64 -10.88 4.50
CA ASP A 449 12.17 -11.58 3.32
C ASP A 449 11.86 -13.02 3.69
N LEU A 450 10.71 -13.52 3.24
CA LEU A 450 10.34 -14.91 3.43
C LEU A 450 11.05 -15.82 2.42
N GLY A 451 11.88 -15.20 1.59
CA GLY A 451 12.68 -15.87 0.57
C GLY A 451 11.86 -16.52 -0.52
N ALA A 452 12.56 -16.87 -1.57
CA ALA A 452 11.99 -17.45 -2.78
C ALA A 452 11.48 -18.89 -2.60
N GLY A 453 11.11 -19.32 -1.44
CA GLY A 453 10.76 -20.72 -1.28
C GLY A 453 10.22 -21.14 0.08
N GLY A 454 9.73 -20.20 0.86
CA GLY A 454 9.30 -20.46 2.23
C GLY A 454 8.21 -21.50 2.47
N TRP A 455 7.80 -22.23 1.45
CA TRP A 455 6.59 -23.06 1.47
C TRP A 455 6.83 -24.49 1.03
N ALA A 456 8.03 -24.94 1.09
CA ALA A 456 8.33 -26.28 0.61
C ALA A 456 7.77 -27.37 1.51
N PRO A 457 7.58 -28.59 0.97
CA PRO A 457 7.19 -29.77 1.71
C PRO A 457 8.11 -30.02 2.89
N GLY A 458 7.57 -30.31 4.05
CA GLY A 458 8.36 -30.65 5.26
C GLY A 458 7.96 -29.83 6.48
N LEU A 459 7.01 -28.90 6.35
CA LEU A 459 6.39 -28.26 7.52
C LEU A 459 5.67 -29.29 8.39
N PRO A 460 5.57 -29.07 9.72
CA PRO A 460 4.79 -29.92 10.61
C PRO A 460 3.41 -30.21 10.04
N ALA A 461 2.92 -31.44 10.22
CA ALA A 461 1.64 -31.89 9.64
C ALA A 461 0.47 -30.94 9.91
N ALA A 462 0.49 -30.23 11.05
CA ALA A 462 -0.51 -29.20 11.36
C ALA A 462 -0.52 -27.97 10.44
N LEU A 463 0.56 -27.78 9.63
CA LEU A 463 0.74 -26.65 8.72
C LEU A 463 0.70 -27.06 7.26
N THR A 464 0.65 -28.34 6.95
CA THR A 464 0.66 -28.86 5.57
C THR A 464 -0.69 -28.71 4.85
N ASP A 465 -1.74 -28.34 5.56
CA ASP A 465 -3.09 -28.27 5.02
C ASP A 465 -3.41 -26.91 4.35
N GLN A 466 -2.50 -25.94 4.44
CA GLN A 466 -2.66 -24.62 3.82
C GLN A 466 -1.31 -24.11 3.33
N ASP A 467 -1.32 -23.30 2.26
CA ASP A 467 -0.13 -22.53 1.90
C ASP A 467 0.22 -21.58 3.05
N PRO A 468 1.41 -21.71 3.68
CA PRO A 468 1.77 -20.94 4.86
C PRO A 468 1.75 -19.42 4.61
N LEU A 469 2.06 -18.97 3.39
CA LEU A 469 2.06 -17.55 3.05
C LEU A 469 0.63 -17.01 2.98
N VAL A 470 -0.29 -17.74 2.37
CA VAL A 470 -1.70 -17.35 2.31
C VAL A 470 -2.28 -17.26 3.70
N ALA A 471 -2.05 -18.27 4.53
CA ALA A 471 -2.52 -18.31 5.91
C ALA A 471 -1.91 -17.19 6.76
N HIS A 472 -0.61 -16.88 6.54
CA HIS A 472 0.11 -15.79 7.21
C HIS A 472 -0.53 -14.44 6.90
N TYR A 473 -0.71 -14.07 5.63
CA TYR A 473 -1.28 -12.78 5.25
C TYR A 473 -2.75 -12.64 5.67
N GLN A 474 -3.54 -13.68 5.55
CA GLN A 474 -4.90 -13.68 6.13
C GLN A 474 -4.86 -13.52 7.66
N GLY A 475 -3.84 -14.07 8.33
CA GLY A 475 -3.56 -13.88 9.76
C GLY A 475 -3.18 -12.43 10.07
N LEU A 476 -2.31 -11.83 9.26
CA LEU A 476 -1.86 -10.45 9.38
C LEU A 476 -3.03 -9.46 9.32
N TYR A 477 -3.84 -9.53 8.29
CA TYR A 477 -4.99 -8.65 8.12
C TYR A 477 -5.97 -8.77 9.29
N ARG A 478 -6.27 -10.00 9.74
CA ARG A 478 -7.08 -10.23 10.94
C ARG A 478 -6.45 -9.65 12.21
N LEU A 479 -5.12 -9.69 12.34
CA LEU A 479 -4.41 -9.16 13.50
C LEU A 479 -4.48 -7.62 13.54
N GLN A 480 -4.26 -6.97 12.41
CA GLN A 480 -4.40 -5.52 12.27
C GLN A 480 -5.82 -5.07 12.60
N ASP A 481 -6.83 -5.71 12.04
CA ASP A 481 -8.24 -5.41 12.33
C ASP A 481 -8.61 -5.67 13.80
N ALA A 482 -8.07 -6.73 14.41
CA ALA A 482 -8.32 -7.01 15.82
C ALA A 482 -7.71 -5.93 16.72
N ILE A 483 -6.49 -5.50 16.43
CA ILE A 483 -5.82 -4.41 17.16
C ILE A 483 -6.61 -3.10 17.01
N ARG A 484 -7.00 -2.73 15.78
CA ARG A 484 -7.79 -1.51 15.53
C ARG A 484 -9.16 -1.53 16.22
N ARG A 485 -9.86 -2.68 16.22
CA ARG A 485 -11.12 -2.82 16.97
C ARG A 485 -10.93 -2.69 18.48
N TRP A 486 -9.78 -3.11 18.99
CA TRP A 486 -9.46 -3.02 20.43
C TRP A 486 -9.00 -1.61 20.83
N PHE A 487 -8.34 -0.91 19.91
CA PHE A 487 -7.81 0.45 20.07
C PHE A 487 -8.30 1.33 18.91
N PRO A 488 -9.56 1.78 18.91
CA PRO A 488 -10.14 2.52 17.77
C PRO A 488 -9.46 3.87 17.51
N GLU A 489 -8.83 4.46 18.53
CA GLU A 489 -8.11 5.74 18.39
C GLU A 489 -6.66 5.55 17.92
N LEU A 490 -6.16 4.32 17.82
CA LEU A 490 -4.80 4.03 17.39
C LEU A 490 -4.61 4.38 15.91
N ILE A 491 -3.55 5.10 15.59
CA ILE A 491 -3.07 5.24 14.22
C ILE A 491 -2.13 4.08 13.94
N LEU A 492 -2.39 3.34 12.88
CA LEU A 492 -1.54 2.26 12.42
C LEU A 492 -0.78 2.70 11.18
N GLU A 493 0.54 2.78 11.31
CA GLU A 493 1.50 3.05 10.25
C GLU A 493 2.18 1.75 9.83
N MET A 494 2.17 1.45 8.54
CA MET A 494 2.90 0.31 8.00
C MET A 494 4.29 0.72 7.52
N CYS A 495 5.21 -0.21 7.65
CA CYS A 495 6.56 -0.17 7.12
C CYS A 495 6.99 -1.59 6.74
N ALA A 496 7.81 -1.74 5.73
CA ALA A 496 8.49 -3.01 5.43
C ALA A 496 9.84 -2.70 4.78
N SER A 497 10.80 -2.22 5.59
CA SER A 497 12.02 -1.57 5.12
C SER A 497 11.68 -0.45 4.12
N GLY A 498 10.82 0.48 4.52
CA GLY A 498 10.17 1.43 3.60
C GLY A 498 8.93 0.85 2.93
N GLY A 499 8.81 1.05 1.61
CA GLY A 499 7.66 0.68 0.78
C GLY A 499 7.58 -0.77 0.34
N GLY A 500 8.39 -1.69 0.90
CA GLY A 500 8.48 -3.08 0.44
C GLY A 500 7.20 -3.91 0.58
N ARG A 501 6.18 -3.42 1.31
CA ARG A 501 4.87 -4.04 1.44
C ARG A 501 3.76 -2.97 1.35
N LEU A 502 3.80 -2.18 0.29
CA LEU A 502 2.84 -1.14 0.01
C LEU A 502 1.92 -1.59 -1.12
N ASP A 503 0.70 -1.96 -0.79
CA ASP A 503 -0.32 -2.45 -1.73
C ASP A 503 -1.74 -2.08 -1.28
N GLY A 504 -2.74 -2.38 -2.12
CA GLY A 504 -4.12 -2.01 -1.86
C GLY A 504 -4.75 -2.74 -0.70
N GLU A 505 -4.33 -3.98 -0.40
CA GLU A 505 -4.88 -4.75 0.71
C GLU A 505 -4.34 -4.26 2.04
N ILE A 506 -3.00 -4.09 2.17
CA ILE A 506 -2.44 -3.62 3.45
C ILE A 506 -2.98 -2.25 3.86
N LEU A 507 -3.25 -1.36 2.89
CA LEU A 507 -3.82 -0.04 3.13
C LEU A 507 -5.31 -0.04 3.50
N ALA A 508 -6.03 -1.14 3.28
CA ALA A 508 -7.38 -1.32 3.82
C ALA A 508 -7.37 -1.59 5.33
N HIS A 509 -6.23 -2.00 5.87
CA HIS A 509 -6.04 -2.34 7.29
C HIS A 509 -5.21 -1.32 8.07
N ALA A 510 -4.58 -0.32 7.41
CA ALA A 510 -3.71 0.67 8.01
C ALA A 510 -4.04 2.10 7.57
N HIS A 511 -3.61 3.10 8.35
CA HIS A 511 -3.92 4.50 8.09
C HIS A 511 -2.91 5.15 7.14
N VAL A 512 -1.63 4.80 7.29
CA VAL A 512 -0.51 5.33 6.51
C VAL A 512 0.57 4.26 6.32
N ASN A 513 1.46 4.50 5.35
CA ASN A 513 2.65 3.69 5.12
C ASN A 513 3.89 4.58 5.02
N TRP A 514 4.98 4.20 5.70
CA TRP A 514 6.30 4.75 5.47
C TRP A 514 6.78 4.34 4.08
N ILE A 515 6.97 5.32 3.18
CA ILE A 515 7.15 5.02 1.76
C ILE A 515 8.56 4.57 1.38
N SER A 516 9.58 4.97 2.15
CA SER A 516 10.96 4.62 1.87
C SER A 516 11.89 4.90 3.04
N ASP A 517 12.90 4.04 3.23
CA ASP A 517 14.03 4.28 4.13
C ASP A 517 15.07 5.25 3.55
N GLN A 518 14.84 5.78 2.34
CA GLN A 518 15.72 6.76 1.71
C GLN A 518 15.73 8.08 2.48
N PRO A 519 16.88 8.56 2.97
CA PRO A 519 16.96 9.87 3.63
C PRO A 519 17.07 11.04 2.67
N GLY A 520 17.65 10.85 1.48
CA GLY A 520 17.95 11.88 0.50
C GLY A 520 16.72 12.45 -0.22
N ALA A 521 16.50 13.76 -0.13
CA ALA A 521 15.30 14.42 -0.64
C ALA A 521 15.13 14.29 -2.16
N LEU A 522 16.20 14.31 -2.94
CA LEU A 522 16.12 14.15 -4.40
C LEU A 522 15.56 12.79 -4.82
N ARG A 523 16.03 11.71 -4.17
CA ARG A 523 15.51 10.36 -4.42
C ARG A 523 14.09 10.21 -3.92
N LYS A 524 13.77 10.77 -2.74
CA LYS A 524 12.41 10.81 -2.20
C LYS A 524 11.44 11.53 -3.13
N LEU A 525 11.87 12.60 -3.79
CA LEU A 525 11.04 13.28 -4.78
C LEU A 525 10.62 12.33 -5.91
N ALA A 526 11.53 11.54 -6.46
CA ALA A 526 11.23 10.53 -7.47
C ALA A 526 10.30 9.43 -6.92
N ILE A 527 10.55 8.96 -5.69
CA ILE A 527 9.71 7.97 -5.00
C ILE A 527 8.29 8.50 -4.78
N HIS A 528 8.12 9.77 -4.37
CA HIS A 528 6.81 10.39 -4.23
C HIS A 528 6.03 10.42 -5.55
N PHE A 529 6.69 10.80 -6.64
CA PHE A 529 6.05 10.83 -7.96
C PHE A 529 5.52 9.48 -8.38
N GLY A 530 6.32 8.42 -8.20
CA GLY A 530 5.90 7.06 -8.54
C GLY A 530 4.85 6.51 -7.55
N THR A 531 5.10 6.63 -6.25
CA THR A 531 4.17 6.13 -5.21
C THR A 531 2.79 6.75 -5.37
N GLN A 532 2.73 8.04 -5.66
CA GLN A 532 1.49 8.77 -5.80
C GLN A 532 0.80 8.60 -7.17
N LEU A 533 1.29 7.75 -8.06
CA LEU A 533 0.50 7.23 -9.17
C LEU A 533 -0.48 6.15 -8.72
N ALA A 534 -0.08 5.33 -7.76
CA ALA A 534 -0.91 4.25 -7.23
C ALA A 534 -1.64 4.62 -5.93
N HIS A 535 -1.05 5.47 -5.08
CA HIS A 535 -1.52 5.69 -3.71
C HIS A 535 -1.76 7.18 -3.41
N PRO A 536 -2.89 7.56 -2.77
CA PRO A 536 -3.15 8.96 -2.44
C PRO A 536 -2.15 9.49 -1.41
N ALA A 537 -1.82 10.76 -1.51
CA ALA A 537 -0.83 11.41 -0.68
C ALA A 537 -1.04 11.22 0.84
N VAL A 538 -2.30 11.11 1.28
CA VAL A 538 -2.63 10.88 2.71
C VAL A 538 -2.04 9.60 3.29
N VAL A 539 -1.83 8.56 2.47
CA VAL A 539 -1.23 7.29 2.96
C VAL A 539 0.28 7.26 2.79
N CYS A 540 0.87 8.22 2.08
CA CYS A 540 2.30 8.31 1.83
C CYS A 540 2.98 9.08 2.96
N ASN A 541 3.47 8.39 4.00
CA ASN A 541 4.18 9.04 5.11
C ASN A 541 5.64 9.25 4.75
N ASP A 542 6.15 10.48 4.98
CA ASP A 542 7.54 10.85 4.78
C ASP A 542 8.02 11.81 5.87
N TRP A 543 9.35 11.85 6.10
CA TRP A 543 9.95 12.69 7.13
C TRP A 543 10.99 13.65 6.54
N LEU A 544 11.04 14.88 7.08
CA LEU A 544 12.23 15.66 7.02
C LEU A 544 13.31 14.94 7.83
N VAL A 545 14.34 14.48 7.16
CA VAL A 545 15.52 13.88 7.76
C VAL A 545 16.66 14.88 7.69
N ASP A 546 17.32 15.14 8.80
CA ASP A 546 18.46 16.02 8.86
C ASP A 546 19.45 15.58 9.94
N TRP A 547 20.73 15.54 9.61
CA TRP A 547 21.82 15.28 10.54
C TRP A 547 22.69 16.52 10.68
N PRO A 548 23.19 16.79 11.88
CA PRO A 548 24.25 17.79 12.05
C PRO A 548 25.49 17.36 11.23
N PRO A 549 26.22 18.28 10.58
CA PRO A 549 27.47 17.98 9.92
C PRO A 549 28.43 17.24 10.88
N GLY A 550 29.00 16.12 10.42
CA GLY A 550 29.93 15.31 11.20
C GLY A 550 29.30 14.32 12.21
N ASP A 551 27.97 14.17 12.23
CA ASP A 551 27.31 13.13 13.01
C ASP A 551 27.48 11.77 12.30
N THR A 552 28.30 10.87 12.87
CA THR A 552 28.61 9.55 12.31
C THR A 552 27.56 8.48 12.68
N ALA A 553 26.48 8.87 13.37
CA ALA A 553 25.40 7.96 13.75
C ALA A 553 24.55 7.51 12.56
N ALA A 554 24.76 8.07 11.38
CA ALA A 554 24.28 7.49 10.13
C ALA A 554 24.89 6.10 9.97
N THR A 555 24.09 5.07 10.19
CA THR A 555 24.51 3.69 10.04
C THR A 555 24.82 3.37 8.58
N ALA A 556 25.62 2.34 8.33
CA ALA A 556 25.94 1.86 6.97
C ALA A 556 24.71 1.51 6.12
N ALA A 557 23.53 1.39 6.71
CA ALA A 557 22.26 1.22 6.02
C ALA A 557 21.82 2.50 5.25
N ASP A 558 22.36 3.67 5.63
CA ASP A 558 22.12 4.95 4.98
C ASP A 558 23.25 5.30 4.02
N ALA A 559 23.92 4.28 3.47
CA ALA A 559 25.19 4.35 2.74
C ALA A 559 25.20 5.28 1.52
N ASP A 560 24.06 5.71 1.04
CA ASP A 560 23.96 6.69 -0.06
C ASP A 560 23.93 8.15 0.42
N GLY A 561 23.97 8.36 1.74
CA GLY A 561 24.08 9.68 2.35
C GLY A 561 22.83 10.57 2.15
N ILE A 562 22.74 11.64 2.91
CA ILE A 562 21.84 12.75 2.61
C ILE A 562 22.41 13.48 1.39
N ASP A 563 21.60 13.62 0.34
CA ASP A 563 21.98 14.46 -0.80
C ASP A 563 21.93 15.93 -0.37
N GLU A 564 23.09 16.51 -0.12
CA GLU A 564 23.23 17.89 0.37
C GLU A 564 22.88 18.96 -0.68
N ARG A 565 22.61 18.58 -1.95
CA ARG A 565 22.28 19.53 -3.02
C ARG A 565 20.99 20.32 -2.74
N GLY A 566 19.99 19.71 -2.10
CA GLY A 566 18.75 20.37 -1.73
C GLY A 566 18.88 21.23 -0.47
N ASP A 567 18.49 22.52 -0.53
CA ASP A 567 18.42 23.36 0.67
C ASP A 567 17.31 22.90 1.65
N LEU A 568 17.24 23.49 2.84
CA LEU A 568 16.26 23.11 3.85
C LEU A 568 14.82 23.24 3.34
N ALA A 569 14.51 24.26 2.55
CA ALA A 569 13.17 24.45 1.98
C ALA A 569 12.86 23.34 0.95
N PHE A 570 13.80 22.93 0.12
CA PHE A 570 13.65 21.82 -0.80
C PHE A 570 13.32 20.52 -0.04
N ARG A 571 14.10 20.19 0.99
CA ARG A 571 13.90 18.99 1.80
C ARG A 571 12.54 18.98 2.52
N LEU A 572 12.12 20.14 3.06
CA LEU A 572 10.80 20.32 3.67
C LEU A 572 9.68 20.11 2.65
N HIS A 573 9.76 20.75 1.49
CA HIS A 573 8.73 20.65 0.46
C HIS A 573 8.58 19.21 -0.07
N VAL A 574 9.67 18.44 -0.17
CA VAL A 574 9.58 17.01 -0.53
C VAL A 574 8.84 16.24 0.54
N ALA A 575 9.22 16.38 1.82
CA ALA A 575 8.55 15.66 2.91
C ALA A 575 7.07 16.04 3.07
N MET A 576 6.67 17.26 2.64
CA MET A 576 5.30 17.75 2.68
C MET A 576 4.41 17.25 1.54
N LEU A 577 4.93 16.50 0.57
CA LEU A 577 4.15 15.93 -0.54
C LEU A 577 3.15 14.85 -0.13
N GLY A 578 3.27 14.32 1.09
CA GLY A 578 2.38 13.31 1.66
C GLY A 578 1.98 13.63 3.09
N SER A 579 1.80 12.60 3.91
CA SER A 579 1.71 12.72 5.37
C SER A 579 3.09 13.05 5.91
N PHE A 580 3.19 14.13 6.66
CA PHE A 580 4.45 14.77 7.00
C PHE A 580 4.91 14.44 8.42
N GLY A 581 6.21 14.19 8.57
CA GLY A 581 6.88 14.05 9.85
C GLY A 581 8.30 14.63 9.87
N ILE A 582 8.96 14.49 11.00
CA ILE A 582 10.34 14.92 11.23
C ILE A 582 11.06 13.79 11.95
N SER A 583 12.27 13.46 11.50
CA SER A 583 13.18 12.55 12.20
C SER A 583 14.59 13.13 12.11
N ALA A 584 14.99 13.90 13.13
CA ALA A 584 16.21 14.68 13.10
C ALA A 584 16.71 15.05 14.50
N ARG A 585 17.99 15.42 14.60
CA ARG A 585 18.59 16.01 15.82
C ARG A 585 18.19 17.50 15.96
N ALA A 586 16.88 17.74 15.95
CA ALA A 586 16.31 19.10 16.01
C ALA A 586 16.70 19.87 17.28
N ASP A 587 17.14 19.19 18.32
CA ASP A 587 17.74 19.76 19.53
C ASP A 587 19.05 20.48 19.28
N ARG A 588 19.72 20.21 18.15
CA ARG A 588 21.02 20.77 17.76
C ARG A 588 20.94 21.80 16.62
N TRP A 589 19.74 22.07 16.10
CA TRP A 589 19.58 23.01 15.00
C TRP A 589 19.87 24.46 15.40
N ALA A 590 20.37 25.23 14.45
CA ALA A 590 20.44 26.67 14.60
C ALA A 590 19.04 27.27 14.78
N ALA A 591 18.93 28.36 15.53
CA ALA A 591 17.64 28.99 15.81
C ALA A 591 16.85 29.38 14.55
N ALA A 592 17.55 29.78 13.48
CA ALA A 592 16.95 30.14 12.19
C ALA A 592 16.33 28.93 11.49
N ASP A 593 17.04 27.80 11.46
CA ASP A 593 16.55 26.56 10.84
C ASP A 593 15.35 26.02 11.63
N PHE A 594 15.45 26.02 12.96
CA PHE A 594 14.35 25.62 13.84
C PHE A 594 13.10 26.46 13.56
N ALA A 595 13.24 27.78 13.46
CA ALA A 595 12.12 28.68 13.18
C ALA A 595 11.53 28.43 11.78
N THR A 596 12.37 28.18 10.80
CA THR A 596 11.95 27.82 9.43
C THR A 596 11.14 26.54 9.41
N VAL A 597 11.61 25.48 10.06
CA VAL A 597 10.89 24.20 10.13
C VAL A 597 9.57 24.37 10.87
N ALA A 598 9.55 25.06 12.03
CA ALA A 598 8.34 25.29 12.80
C ALA A 598 7.27 26.06 11.98
N ALA A 599 7.68 27.05 11.20
CA ALA A 599 6.79 27.78 10.30
C ALA A 599 6.19 26.87 9.19
N HIS A 600 7.01 25.98 8.61
CA HIS A 600 6.53 25.00 7.61
C HIS A 600 5.61 23.94 8.22
N VAL A 601 5.87 23.48 9.44
CA VAL A 601 4.95 22.58 10.16
C VAL A 601 3.59 23.23 10.38
N ALA A 602 3.57 24.51 10.80
CA ALA A 602 2.33 25.26 10.96
C ALA A 602 1.59 25.43 9.62
N LEU A 603 2.30 25.84 8.57
CA LEU A 603 1.76 25.96 7.21
C LEU A 603 1.20 24.62 6.70
N TYR A 604 1.95 23.53 6.89
CA TYR A 604 1.50 22.21 6.49
C TYR A 604 0.21 21.83 7.21
N ARG A 605 0.20 21.90 8.52
CA ARG A 605 -0.93 21.48 9.35
C ARG A 605 -2.20 22.29 9.02
N ASP A 606 -2.06 23.61 8.89
CA ASP A 606 -3.20 24.52 8.85
C ASP A 606 -3.71 24.76 7.41
N THR A 607 -2.85 24.62 6.39
CA THR A 607 -3.18 24.96 5.00
C THR A 607 -2.94 23.78 4.04
N VAL A 608 -1.73 23.19 4.04
CA VAL A 608 -1.32 22.22 3.01
C VAL A 608 -1.97 20.87 3.23
N ARG A 609 -1.95 20.35 4.45
CA ARG A 609 -2.46 19.01 4.80
C ARG A 609 -3.89 18.75 4.33
N PRO A 610 -4.89 19.62 4.57
CA PRO A 610 -6.26 19.39 4.12
C PRO A 610 -6.37 19.26 2.60
N ILE A 611 -5.53 19.98 1.85
CA ILE A 611 -5.52 19.95 0.39
C ILE A 611 -4.83 18.69 -0.12
N VAL A 612 -3.62 18.40 0.37
CA VAL A 612 -2.82 17.23 -0.05
C VAL A 612 -3.51 15.91 0.30
N HIS A 613 -4.16 15.82 1.47
CA HIS A 613 -4.82 14.59 1.91
C HIS A 613 -6.12 14.27 1.16
N HIS A 614 -6.90 15.28 0.79
CA HIS A 614 -8.26 15.10 0.27
C HIS A 614 -8.47 15.63 -1.15
N GLY A 615 -7.55 16.44 -1.67
CA GLY A 615 -7.64 17.06 -2.99
C GLY A 615 -7.31 16.12 -4.15
N ASP A 616 -7.55 16.63 -5.35
CA ASP A 616 -7.09 16.01 -6.59
C ASP A 616 -5.64 16.38 -6.85
N GLN A 617 -4.87 15.38 -7.28
CA GLN A 617 -3.48 15.52 -7.60
C GLN A 617 -3.28 15.58 -9.10
N TYR A 618 -2.34 16.42 -9.54
CA TYR A 618 -1.85 16.48 -10.92
C TYR A 618 -0.31 16.46 -10.91
N LEU A 619 0.27 15.45 -11.54
CA LEU A 619 1.68 15.48 -11.91
C LEU A 619 1.81 16.41 -13.12
N LEU A 620 2.44 17.58 -12.93
CA LEU A 620 2.59 18.60 -13.98
C LEU A 620 3.83 18.40 -14.84
N THR A 621 4.70 17.51 -14.42
CA THR A 621 5.93 17.10 -15.12
C THR A 621 6.05 15.60 -15.18
N ALA A 622 6.93 15.08 -16.00
CA ALA A 622 7.36 13.68 -15.91
C ALA A 622 7.98 13.39 -14.54
N THR A 623 8.01 12.12 -14.16
CA THR A 623 8.71 11.65 -12.95
C THR A 623 10.18 12.08 -13.03
N PRO A 624 10.70 12.78 -12.01
CA PRO A 624 12.10 13.21 -12.01
C PRO A 624 13.03 11.99 -11.88
N PRO A 625 14.22 12.03 -12.51
CA PRO A 625 15.23 11.01 -12.28
C PRO A 625 15.75 11.07 -10.84
N ALA A 626 15.99 9.90 -10.25
CA ALA A 626 16.41 9.75 -8.85
C ALA A 626 17.78 10.37 -8.52
N ASP A 627 18.61 10.60 -9.53
CA ASP A 627 19.93 11.27 -9.41
C ASP A 627 19.83 12.81 -9.45
N GLY A 628 18.63 13.36 -9.65
CA GLY A 628 18.37 14.80 -9.73
C GLY A 628 18.84 15.46 -11.02
N ASN A 629 19.30 14.72 -12.04
CA ASN A 629 19.76 15.25 -13.32
C ASN A 629 18.62 15.63 -14.29
N GLY A 630 17.43 15.93 -13.76
CA GLY A 630 16.27 16.39 -14.51
C GLY A 630 16.18 17.92 -14.59
N ASP A 631 15.17 18.40 -15.31
CA ASP A 631 14.92 19.85 -15.44
C ASP A 631 14.15 20.40 -14.24
N TRP A 632 12.86 20.09 -14.20
CA TRP A 632 11.91 20.53 -13.19
C TRP A 632 11.00 19.39 -12.79
N ALA A 633 10.60 19.37 -11.52
CA ALA A 633 9.53 18.52 -11.03
C ALA A 633 8.43 19.39 -10.41
N ALA A 634 7.16 19.08 -10.70
CA ALA A 634 6.04 19.83 -10.13
C ALA A 634 4.82 18.96 -9.91
N ILE A 635 4.23 19.10 -8.72
CA ILE A 635 2.97 18.47 -8.32
C ILE A 635 2.01 19.57 -7.88
N TRP A 636 0.79 19.53 -8.41
CA TRP A 636 -0.31 20.38 -8.05
C TRP A 636 -1.39 19.59 -7.35
N TYR A 637 -1.84 20.06 -6.19
CA TYR A 637 -2.99 19.55 -5.48
C TYR A 637 -4.07 20.62 -5.43
N VAL A 638 -5.31 20.25 -5.75
CA VAL A 638 -6.47 21.14 -5.69
C VAL A 638 -7.56 20.52 -4.85
N ALA A 639 -8.14 21.28 -3.94
CA ALA A 639 -9.24 20.82 -3.12
C ALA A 639 -10.47 20.48 -3.97
N LYS A 640 -11.28 19.50 -3.54
CA LYS A 640 -12.46 19.03 -4.29
C LYS A 640 -13.51 20.14 -4.57
N ASP A 641 -13.52 21.20 -3.76
CA ASP A 641 -14.36 22.38 -3.98
C ASP A 641 -13.76 23.39 -4.99
N ALA A 642 -12.58 23.09 -5.50
CA ALA A 642 -11.82 23.92 -6.45
C ALA A 642 -11.46 25.33 -5.91
N ARG A 643 -11.63 25.59 -4.61
CA ARG A 643 -11.39 26.94 -4.02
C ARG A 643 -9.97 27.14 -3.51
N ARG A 644 -9.25 26.08 -3.29
CA ARG A 644 -7.88 26.11 -2.74
C ARG A 644 -7.02 25.08 -3.43
N GLY A 645 -5.73 25.39 -3.56
CA GLY A 645 -4.75 24.43 -4.07
C GLY A 645 -3.34 24.78 -3.59
N VAL A 646 -2.43 23.83 -3.75
CA VAL A 646 -1.01 24.01 -3.44
C VAL A 646 -0.17 23.43 -4.58
N LEU A 647 0.78 24.26 -5.05
CA LEU A 647 1.77 23.86 -6.06
C LEU A 647 3.14 23.70 -5.39
N PHE A 648 3.69 22.52 -5.53
CA PHE A 648 5.10 22.26 -5.23
C PHE A 648 5.87 22.22 -6.55
N ALA A 649 6.84 23.13 -6.71
CA ALA A 649 7.71 23.21 -7.87
C ALA A 649 9.18 23.11 -7.42
N PHE A 650 9.92 22.24 -8.09
CA PHE A 650 11.33 21.94 -7.80
C PHE A 650 12.14 22.18 -9.06
N ARG A 651 13.15 23.04 -8.99
CA ARG A 651 14.16 23.15 -10.04
C ARG A 651 15.29 22.19 -9.73
N LEU A 652 15.54 21.25 -10.60
CA LEU A 652 16.64 20.29 -10.49
C LEU A 652 17.90 20.86 -11.18
N ALA A 653 18.55 20.10 -12.04
CA ALA A 653 19.74 20.53 -12.75
C ALA A 653 19.47 21.49 -13.95
N SER A 654 18.22 21.94 -14.14
CA SER A 654 17.84 22.79 -15.26
C SER A 654 18.64 24.07 -15.33
N PRO A 655 19.10 24.49 -16.52
CA PRO A 655 19.67 25.83 -16.74
C PRO A 655 18.62 26.96 -16.68
N GLU A 656 17.34 26.64 -16.93
CA GLU A 656 16.24 27.61 -16.94
C GLU A 656 15.81 27.95 -15.50
N THR A 657 15.79 29.26 -15.19
CA THR A 657 15.42 29.76 -13.87
C THR A 657 13.91 29.93 -13.71
N ALA A 658 13.15 29.93 -14.79
CA ALA A 658 11.69 30.12 -14.76
C ALA A 658 10.97 29.07 -15.61
N ARG A 659 9.79 28.67 -15.14
CA ARG A 659 8.87 27.77 -15.85
C ARG A 659 7.41 28.13 -15.59
N VAL A 660 6.57 27.91 -16.58
CA VAL A 660 5.12 28.14 -16.46
C VAL A 660 4.42 26.80 -16.21
N PHE A 661 3.58 26.75 -15.16
CA PHE A 661 2.79 25.56 -14.81
C PHE A 661 1.30 25.84 -14.93
N ALA A 662 0.61 25.09 -15.76
CA ALA A 662 -0.86 25.08 -15.81
C ALA A 662 -1.42 24.50 -14.51
N LEU A 663 -2.42 25.15 -13.92
CA LEU A 663 -3.06 24.72 -12.66
C LEU A 663 -4.51 24.30 -12.95
N PRO A 664 -4.76 23.07 -13.39
CA PRO A 664 -6.09 22.57 -13.72
C PRO A 664 -6.97 22.41 -12.47
N GLY A 665 -8.29 22.29 -12.68
CA GLY A 665 -9.25 21.98 -11.60
C GLY A 665 -9.77 23.19 -10.84
N LEU A 666 -9.33 24.41 -11.14
CA LEU A 666 -9.83 25.65 -10.55
C LEU A 666 -11.12 26.16 -11.23
N LEU A 667 -11.94 26.90 -10.50
CA LEU A 667 -13.16 27.57 -11.04
C LEU A 667 -12.75 28.71 -11.99
N SER A 668 -13.01 28.56 -13.28
CA SER A 668 -12.53 29.47 -14.33
C SER A 668 -12.85 30.95 -14.09
N ALA A 669 -14.04 31.24 -13.58
CA ALA A 669 -14.52 32.63 -13.35
C ALA A 669 -14.13 33.19 -11.96
N ALA A 670 -13.72 32.36 -11.02
CA ALA A 670 -13.33 32.82 -9.68
C ALA A 670 -11.96 33.52 -9.72
N ARG A 671 -11.78 34.52 -8.86
CA ARG A 671 -10.47 35.14 -8.65
C ARG A 671 -9.73 34.41 -7.53
N TYR A 672 -8.46 34.21 -7.73
CA TYR A 672 -7.58 33.54 -6.76
C TYR A 672 -6.39 34.40 -6.43
N ARG A 673 -6.09 34.43 -5.14
CA ARG A 673 -4.81 34.89 -4.62
C ARG A 673 -3.83 33.72 -4.69
N ALA A 674 -2.82 33.82 -5.52
CA ALA A 674 -1.72 32.88 -5.59
C ALA A 674 -0.50 33.52 -4.89
N ALA A 675 -0.04 32.88 -3.81
CA ALA A 675 1.04 33.40 -2.97
C ALA A 675 2.16 32.36 -2.83
N ALA A 676 3.38 32.71 -3.24
CA ALA A 676 4.55 31.90 -2.94
C ALA A 676 4.91 32.07 -1.44
N VAL A 677 5.27 30.98 -0.79
CA VAL A 677 5.81 31.02 0.57
C VAL A 677 7.16 31.78 0.51
N ALA A 678 7.25 32.86 1.28
CA ALA A 678 8.39 33.79 1.25
C ALA A 678 8.68 34.40 -0.15
N GLY A 679 7.63 34.66 -0.95
CA GLY A 679 7.78 35.17 -2.32
C GLY A 679 6.64 36.09 -2.77
N PRO A 680 6.45 36.22 -4.09
CA PRO A 680 5.46 37.11 -4.68
C PRO A 680 4.03 36.64 -4.41
N VAL A 681 3.12 37.61 -4.47
CA VAL A 681 1.68 37.39 -4.43
C VAL A 681 1.09 37.97 -5.72
N THR A 682 0.19 37.23 -6.36
CA THR A 682 -0.57 37.68 -7.53
C THR A 682 -2.04 37.31 -7.38
N VAL A 683 -2.93 38.09 -8.00
CA VAL A 683 -4.38 37.83 -8.02
C VAL A 683 -4.81 37.67 -9.47
N LEU A 684 -5.23 36.45 -9.84
CA LEU A 684 -5.58 36.07 -11.19
C LEU A 684 -6.92 35.34 -11.23
N PRO A 685 -7.66 35.39 -12.34
CA PRO A 685 -8.81 34.51 -12.54
C PRO A 685 -8.36 33.08 -12.70
N GLY A 686 -9.20 32.11 -12.31
CA GLY A 686 -8.89 30.68 -12.43
C GLY A 686 -8.57 30.25 -13.86
N SER A 687 -9.20 30.88 -14.86
CA SER A 687 -8.87 30.64 -16.27
C SER A 687 -7.42 31.04 -16.63
N ALA A 688 -6.87 32.09 -16.05
CA ALA A 688 -5.47 32.49 -16.27
C ALA A 688 -4.52 31.55 -15.54
N LEU A 689 -4.83 31.12 -14.33
CA LEU A 689 -4.04 30.10 -13.60
C LEU A 689 -4.07 28.73 -14.30
N ALA A 690 -5.21 28.36 -14.88
CA ALA A 690 -5.32 27.15 -15.71
C ALA A 690 -4.49 27.23 -17.00
N ALA A 691 -4.31 28.43 -17.55
CA ALA A 691 -3.42 28.67 -18.68
C ALA A 691 -1.93 28.66 -18.27
N GLY A 692 -1.62 29.11 -17.03
CA GLY A 692 -0.29 28.97 -16.47
C GLY A 692 0.12 29.99 -15.44
N LEU A 693 0.75 29.53 -14.35
CA LEU A 693 1.41 30.34 -13.34
C LEU A 693 2.92 30.34 -13.61
N PRO A 694 3.56 31.49 -13.83
CA PRO A 694 5.01 31.58 -13.94
C PRO A 694 5.65 31.39 -12.56
N VAL A 695 6.60 30.47 -12.47
CA VAL A 695 7.37 30.17 -11.27
C VAL A 695 8.84 30.42 -11.56
N THR A 696 9.52 31.22 -10.74
CA THR A 696 10.96 31.47 -10.82
C THR A 696 11.67 30.88 -9.62
N ILE A 697 12.74 30.13 -9.86
CA ILE A 697 13.64 29.57 -8.85
C ILE A 697 15.07 29.84 -9.33
N GLU A 698 15.78 30.69 -8.61
CA GLU A 698 17.08 31.25 -9.06
C GLU A 698 18.21 30.23 -9.13
N ARG A 699 18.23 29.25 -8.22
CA ARG A 699 19.32 28.27 -8.13
C ARG A 699 18.81 26.85 -8.34
N PRO A 700 19.60 25.95 -8.96
CA PRO A 700 19.30 24.52 -8.97
C PRO A 700 19.15 23.98 -7.55
N PHE A 701 18.38 22.90 -7.42
CA PHE A 701 18.10 22.19 -6.17
C PHE A 701 17.43 23.06 -5.11
N GLN A 702 16.64 24.02 -5.57
CA GLN A 702 15.71 24.79 -4.75
C GLN A 702 14.27 24.51 -5.16
N SER A 703 13.33 24.91 -4.33
CA SER A 703 11.91 24.70 -4.54
C SER A 703 11.08 25.92 -4.21
N ALA A 704 9.88 25.98 -4.80
CA ALA A 704 8.87 26.98 -4.48
C ALA A 704 7.56 26.26 -4.10
N LEU A 705 6.96 26.69 -3.01
CA LEU A 705 5.63 26.30 -2.58
C LEU A 705 4.67 27.48 -2.77
N TRP A 706 3.63 27.27 -3.54
CA TRP A 706 2.57 28.24 -3.77
C TRP A 706 1.26 27.79 -3.14
N VAL A 707 0.63 28.67 -2.40
CA VAL A 707 -0.75 28.51 -1.91
C VAL A 707 -1.66 29.32 -2.79
N VAL A 708 -2.70 28.70 -3.31
CA VAL A 708 -3.71 29.31 -4.19
C VAL A 708 -5.05 29.20 -3.50
N GLU A 709 -5.73 30.32 -3.29
CA GLU A 709 -7.04 30.35 -2.60
C GLU A 709 -7.96 31.42 -3.23
N THR A 710 -9.28 31.20 -3.19
CA THR A 710 -10.23 32.21 -3.69
C THR A 710 -10.09 33.50 -2.90
N ASP A 711 -10.04 34.62 -3.64
CA ASP A 711 -9.91 35.98 -3.08
C ASP A 711 -11.18 36.39 -2.32
#